data_8968da38af4d2f0638f30807374e903e
#
_entry.id   8968da38af4d2f0638f30807374e903e
#
_cell.length_a   1.000
_cell.length_b   1.000
_cell.length_c   1.000
_cell.angle_alpha   90.00
_cell.angle_beta   90.00
_cell.angle_gamma   90.00
#
_symmetry.space_group_name_H-M   'P 1'
#
loop_
_entity.id
_entity.type
_entity.pdbx_description
1 polymer ?
#
loop_
_entity_poly.entity_id
_entity_poly.type
_entity_poly.pdbx_seq_one_letter_code
_entity_poly.pdbx_strand_id
1 'polypeptide(L)'
;MGEPSLGAPPAEAQPKDRLDSWKEIAVYLKRDVTTVQRWEKREGMPVHRHLHDKIGSVYASRAELDAWARSRNPPPAQENGNGAVATAPPAPPSPSVLTVPARWKIGTLASVLGLLAIAAYLGLQRTEHSWQNPIADAHFQTLTDFDGLVQAAAVSRDGHLAAFLSNRDGPMDVWVTQVGSGEFHNLTHGSVRELGNPLIRALGFSPDGSLVTFWVRKPGGPGGDTIDTWAVPTLGGEPRLYLEGVAEFDWSHDGSQLAYHTPGPGDPLFVTDGGERLGIGPIFAAPSGQHSHFPLWAPDAAFLYFVRGELPDKLDIWRIRPAGGTPERITSQDSQISYPVLLDRRTLIYLAGDADGSGPSIYGMDVERRIPHRLTSGLDRYSSLATTADGCRLVVTRTTPHGSLFRVRIGDSPSQVSAADRIALTTSSGFSPRLGPDYLLYISATGTGESIWKLANGASTELWRGDGTRFFDGPAISPDGRSIAFSVRQNGKALLYVMQADGTKSHILADSLDLRGAPAWAPDGRSIVSAADDHGVPHLFRVPMDGRSPASFVREYSLDPVWSPDGRLLVYSGADIGTTFPVKAVTADADPHLLPTLTLTRGARHLAFLPGGRSLVFLRGEIQHKDLWLVDLNTGVERQLTSLPPDFNVQDFDLSPDGHEVVFERVQERSDLVLLDLPRP
;
A
#
# COMPACT_ATOMS: atom_id res chain seq x y z
N MET A 1 63.09 34.60 -16.21
CA MET A 1 62.11 35.40 -15.46
C MET A 1 61.13 34.43 -14.86
N GLY A 2 61.37 34.10 -13.55
CA GLY A 2 60.50 33.15 -12.84
C GLY A 2 59.46 33.89 -12.04
N GLU A 3 58.27 33.40 -12.06
CA GLU A 3 57.21 33.80 -11.13
C GLU A 3 57.26 32.95 -9.85
N PRO A 4 56.95 33.51 -8.70
CA PRO A 4 57.10 32.82 -7.43
C PRO A 4 55.82 32.02 -7.10
N SER A 5 56.07 30.79 -6.64
CA SER A 5 55.10 29.88 -6.00
C SER A 5 54.46 30.52 -4.77
N LEU A 6 53.16 30.65 -4.77
CA LEU A 6 52.32 30.98 -3.60
C LEU A 6 52.25 29.76 -2.68
N GLY A 7 52.80 29.93 -1.48
CA GLY A 7 52.75 28.92 -0.42
C GLY A 7 51.35 28.63 0.09
N ALA A 8 51.12 27.37 0.43
CA ALA A 8 49.92 26.90 1.12
C ALA A 8 49.78 27.59 2.49
N PRO A 9 48.56 27.90 2.96
CA PRO A 9 48.34 28.45 4.29
C PRO A 9 48.67 27.40 5.37
N PRO A 10 49.18 27.83 6.54
CA PRO A 10 49.53 26.94 7.64
C PRO A 10 48.31 26.22 8.20
N ALA A 11 48.48 24.94 8.50
CA ALA A 11 47.46 24.12 9.15
C ALA A 11 47.07 24.74 10.51
N GLU A 12 45.81 25.16 10.67
CA GLU A 12 45.26 25.59 11.96
C GLU A 12 45.37 24.43 12.96
N ALA A 13 46.06 24.66 14.07
CA ALA A 13 46.12 23.75 15.19
C ALA A 13 44.72 23.54 15.76
N GLN A 14 44.24 22.31 15.75
CA GLN A 14 42.91 21.95 16.32
C GLN A 14 42.90 22.35 17.81
N PRO A 15 41.88 23.08 18.26
CA PRO A 15 41.75 23.41 19.69
C PRO A 15 41.51 22.11 20.47
N LYS A 16 42.25 21.87 21.54
CA LYS A 16 42.10 20.72 22.46
C LYS A 16 40.70 20.58 23.13
N ASP A 17 39.80 21.48 22.85
CA ASP A 17 38.49 21.62 23.47
C ASP A 17 37.33 21.14 22.58
N ARG A 18 37.60 20.52 21.42
CA ARG A 18 36.62 20.12 20.44
C ARG A 18 36.48 18.60 20.36
N LEU A 19 35.23 18.12 20.24
CA LEU A 19 34.83 16.73 20.04
C LEU A 19 34.18 16.61 18.66
N ASP A 20 34.72 15.79 17.76
CA ASP A 20 34.39 15.79 16.33
C ASP A 20 33.49 14.63 15.90
N SER A 21 32.88 13.92 16.82
CA SER A 21 31.94 12.83 16.51
C SER A 21 30.93 12.56 17.61
N TRP A 22 29.78 11.98 17.23
CA TRP A 22 28.78 11.50 18.21
C TRP A 22 29.39 10.55 19.25
N LYS A 23 30.38 9.74 18.87
CA LYS A 23 31.06 8.80 19.78
C LYS A 23 31.86 9.54 20.84
N GLU A 24 32.62 10.57 20.43
CA GLU A 24 33.46 11.37 21.35
C GLU A 24 32.58 12.19 22.31
N ILE A 25 31.49 12.78 21.82
CA ILE A 25 30.52 13.49 22.66
C ILE A 25 29.88 12.55 23.68
N ALA A 26 29.50 11.33 23.26
CA ALA A 26 28.92 10.31 24.11
C ALA A 26 29.91 9.85 25.21
N VAL A 27 31.15 9.58 24.83
CA VAL A 27 32.23 9.23 25.79
C VAL A 27 32.48 10.35 26.79
N TYR A 28 32.52 11.60 26.33
CA TYR A 28 32.75 12.77 27.19
C TYR A 28 31.65 12.94 28.22
N LEU A 29 30.38 12.78 27.80
CA LEU A 29 29.21 12.90 28.68
C LEU A 29 28.90 11.61 29.47
N LYS A 30 29.71 10.56 29.29
CA LYS A 30 29.52 9.22 29.89
C LYS A 30 28.12 8.66 29.66
N ARG A 31 27.64 8.75 28.42
CA ARG A 31 26.33 8.24 27.96
C ARG A 31 26.46 7.52 26.63
N ASP A 32 25.44 6.78 26.24
CA ASP A 32 25.37 6.18 24.92
C ASP A 32 25.02 7.22 23.83
N VAL A 33 25.37 6.89 22.57
CA VAL A 33 25.19 7.78 21.42
C VAL A 33 23.72 8.17 21.22
N THR A 34 22.79 7.23 21.42
CA THR A 34 21.35 7.46 21.24
C THR A 34 20.79 8.42 22.28
N THR A 35 21.25 8.36 23.51
CA THR A 35 20.91 9.32 24.57
C THR A 35 21.39 10.72 24.23
N VAL A 36 22.61 10.86 23.76
CA VAL A 36 23.22 12.15 23.40
C VAL A 36 22.49 12.79 22.21
N GLN A 37 22.15 12.00 21.18
CA GLN A 37 21.34 12.47 20.04
C GLN A 37 19.90 12.88 20.45
N ARG A 38 19.32 12.19 21.44
CA ARG A 38 18.02 12.58 21.99
C ARG A 38 18.10 13.92 22.73
N TRP A 39 19.18 14.16 23.47
CA TRP A 39 19.39 15.43 24.17
C TRP A 39 19.60 16.61 23.21
N GLU A 40 20.31 16.41 22.09
CA GLU A 40 20.40 17.43 21.04
C GLU A 40 19.01 17.78 20.49
N LYS A 41 18.20 16.77 20.13
CA LYS A 41 16.89 16.99 19.50
C LYS A 41 15.80 17.54 20.43
N ARG A 42 15.80 17.14 21.71
CA ARG A 42 14.68 17.43 22.62
C ARG A 42 15.02 18.42 23.71
N GLU A 43 16.29 18.62 24.02
CA GLU A 43 16.73 19.33 25.21
C GLU A 43 17.74 20.42 24.87
N GLY A 44 17.94 20.71 23.59
CA GLY A 44 18.78 21.82 23.12
C GLY A 44 20.26 21.70 23.48
N MET A 45 20.79 20.46 23.56
CA MET A 45 22.23 20.26 23.79
C MET A 45 23.03 20.85 22.62
N PRO A 46 24.06 21.69 22.86
CA PRO A 46 24.80 22.36 21.80
C PRO A 46 25.67 21.38 21.00
N VAL A 47 25.21 21.08 19.76
CA VAL A 47 25.95 20.30 18.77
C VAL A 47 25.88 21.03 17.44
N HIS A 48 27.03 21.21 16.81
CA HIS A 48 27.19 21.92 15.54
C HIS A 48 27.41 20.94 14.39
N ARG A 49 27.05 21.33 13.16
CA ARG A 49 27.20 20.51 11.95
C ARG A 49 28.13 21.18 10.97
N HIS A 50 29.02 20.41 10.34
CA HIS A 50 29.84 20.91 9.25
C HIS A 50 29.00 21.05 7.98
N LEU A 51 29.08 22.22 7.33
CA LEU A 51 28.51 22.47 6.01
C LEU A 51 29.47 21.95 4.92
N HIS A 52 29.47 20.64 4.68
CA HIS A 52 30.12 20.06 3.50
C HIS A 52 29.23 18.94 2.94
N ASP A 53 29.14 18.88 1.60
CA ASP A 53 28.41 17.90 0.83
C ASP A 53 28.82 16.46 1.17
N LYS A 54 27.82 15.62 1.44
CA LYS A 54 27.86 14.17 1.68
C LYS A 54 28.44 13.72 3.04
N ILE A 55 27.53 13.45 3.98
CA ILE A 55 27.69 12.90 5.34
C ILE A 55 27.91 14.00 6.39
N GLY A 56 26.84 14.46 7.05
CA GLY A 56 26.87 15.47 8.09
C GLY A 56 27.69 15.05 9.32
N SER A 57 28.98 15.37 9.34
CA SER A 57 29.82 15.26 10.52
C SER A 57 29.42 16.32 11.55
N VAL A 58 29.37 15.94 12.82
CA VAL A 58 28.98 16.81 13.94
C VAL A 58 30.20 17.10 14.83
N TYR A 59 30.18 18.27 15.47
CA TYR A 59 31.14 18.62 16.51
C TYR A 59 30.48 19.36 17.67
N ALA A 60 31.11 19.34 18.85
CA ALA A 60 30.71 20.11 20.02
C ALA A 60 31.93 20.59 20.79
N SER A 61 31.81 21.77 21.44
CA SER A 61 32.84 22.25 22.38
C SER A 61 32.56 21.65 23.77
N ARG A 62 33.64 21.22 24.45
CA ARG A 62 33.52 20.72 25.83
C ARG A 62 33.01 21.80 26.77
N ALA A 63 33.43 23.05 26.60
CA ALA A 63 32.98 24.18 27.39
C ALA A 63 31.46 24.42 27.25
N GLU A 64 30.89 24.31 26.03
CA GLU A 64 29.46 24.45 25.80
C GLU A 64 28.67 23.28 26.40
N LEU A 65 29.17 22.05 26.28
CA LEU A 65 28.58 20.88 26.88
C LEU A 65 28.55 20.95 28.40
N ASP A 66 29.62 21.42 29.04
CA ASP A 66 29.71 21.60 30.48
C ASP A 66 28.79 22.73 30.97
N ALA A 67 28.69 23.83 30.22
CA ALA A 67 27.75 24.91 30.52
C ALA A 67 26.30 24.44 30.45
N TRP A 68 25.96 23.67 29.40
CA TRP A 68 24.64 23.07 29.26
C TRP A 68 24.34 22.04 30.37
N ALA A 69 25.30 21.19 30.74
CA ALA A 69 25.12 20.24 31.83
C ALA A 69 24.92 20.92 33.20
N ARG A 70 25.63 22.03 33.45
CA ARG A 70 25.45 22.83 34.68
C ARG A 70 24.09 23.55 34.75
N SER A 71 23.57 24.00 33.61
CA SER A 71 22.24 24.64 33.57
C SER A 71 21.10 23.70 33.93
N ARG A 72 21.30 22.40 33.86
CA ARG A 72 20.31 21.35 34.22
C ARG A 72 20.35 20.93 35.68
N ASN A 73 21.47 21.17 36.37
CA ASN A 73 21.67 20.86 37.79
C ASN A 73 22.26 22.07 38.50
N PRO A 74 21.47 23.13 38.82
CA PRO A 74 21.98 24.27 39.57
C PRO A 74 22.39 23.80 40.98
N PRO A 75 23.60 24.16 41.44
CA PRO A 75 23.97 23.89 42.83
C PRO A 75 23.06 24.64 43.78
N PRO A 76 22.77 24.11 44.99
CA PRO A 76 21.93 24.80 45.97
C PRO A 76 22.54 26.16 46.32
N ALA A 77 21.71 27.20 46.31
CA ALA A 77 22.11 28.59 46.57
C ALA A 77 22.84 28.72 47.90
N GLN A 78 24.08 29.21 47.89
CA GLN A 78 24.79 29.68 49.08
C GLN A 78 24.23 31.06 49.46
N GLU A 79 23.48 31.12 50.55
CA GLU A 79 23.12 32.37 51.20
C GLU A 79 24.37 32.99 51.89
N ASN A 80 24.81 34.09 51.36
CA ASN A 80 25.76 34.97 52.08
C ASN A 80 25.02 35.79 53.14
N GLY A 81 25.21 35.41 54.39
CA GLY A 81 24.70 36.17 55.50
C GLY A 81 25.67 37.23 55.98
N ASN A 82 25.18 38.44 56.23
CA ASN A 82 25.86 39.45 57.04
C ASN A 82 25.03 39.71 58.32
N GLY A 83 25.70 39.48 59.40
CA GLY A 83 25.68 39.81 60.77
C GLY A 83 24.49 40.52 61.43
N ALA A 84 24.03 39.92 62.52
CA ALA A 84 23.72 40.67 63.80
C ALA A 84 23.71 39.66 64.94
N VAL A 85 24.45 39.98 65.98
CA VAL A 85 24.55 39.24 67.26
C VAL A 85 23.25 39.43 68.06
N ALA A 86 22.64 38.35 68.51
CA ALA A 86 21.64 38.35 69.62
C ALA A 86 21.71 37.00 70.33
N THR A 87 21.81 37.13 71.65
CA THR A 87 21.88 36.18 72.77
C THR A 87 20.98 34.93 72.61
N ALA A 88 21.56 33.80 73.03
CA ALA A 88 20.93 32.45 73.05
C ALA A 88 19.95 32.33 74.27
N PRO A 89 18.84 31.59 74.05
CA PRO A 89 18.13 30.86 75.10
C PRO A 89 18.49 29.36 75.10
N PRO A 90 18.23 28.58 76.16
CA PRO A 90 18.83 27.27 76.40
C PRO A 90 18.24 26.17 75.56
N ALA A 91 19.08 25.17 75.28
CA ALA A 91 18.82 24.00 74.43
C ALA A 91 17.67 23.12 74.90
N PRO A 92 16.80 22.63 73.98
CA PRO A 92 15.88 21.54 74.27
C PRO A 92 16.66 20.17 74.12
N PRO A 93 16.13 19.14 74.80
CA PRO A 93 16.81 17.86 74.88
C PRO A 93 16.92 17.12 73.53
N SER A 94 18.02 16.50 73.28
CA SER A 94 18.34 15.70 72.09
C SER A 94 17.30 14.60 71.81
N PRO A 95 16.81 14.42 70.54
CA PRO A 95 15.97 13.29 70.23
C PRO A 95 16.80 11.99 70.24
N SER A 96 16.32 11.01 70.97
CA SER A 96 16.89 9.65 71.05
C SER A 96 16.91 9.05 69.64
N VAL A 97 18.12 8.72 69.19
CA VAL A 97 18.33 7.93 67.95
C VAL A 97 17.76 6.54 68.18
N LEU A 98 16.60 6.27 67.53
CA LEU A 98 16.10 4.93 67.40
C LEU A 98 17.06 4.10 66.57
N THR A 99 17.92 3.31 67.21
CA THR A 99 18.73 2.31 66.57
C THR A 99 17.84 1.21 66.05
N VAL A 100 17.58 1.19 64.71
CA VAL A 100 16.90 0.07 64.03
C VAL A 100 17.76 -1.16 64.16
N PRO A 101 17.27 -2.28 64.71
CA PRO A 101 18.07 -3.49 64.89
C PRO A 101 18.59 -4.02 63.57
N ALA A 102 19.83 -4.47 63.52
CA ALA A 102 20.52 -4.93 62.30
C ALA A 102 19.75 -6.00 61.47
N ARG A 103 18.85 -6.73 62.10
CA ARG A 103 17.94 -7.72 61.49
C ARG A 103 16.95 -7.07 60.48
N TRP A 104 16.49 -5.82 60.70
CA TRP A 104 15.60 -5.14 59.76
C TRP A 104 16.34 -4.63 58.53
N LYS A 105 17.61 -4.24 58.65
CA LYS A 105 18.45 -3.80 57.51
C LYS A 105 18.76 -4.99 56.59
N ILE A 106 18.90 -6.20 57.12
CA ILE A 106 19.08 -7.42 56.34
C ILE A 106 17.79 -7.81 55.62
N GLY A 107 16.63 -7.69 56.28
CA GLY A 107 15.31 -7.97 55.67
C GLY A 107 14.95 -6.98 54.53
N THR A 108 15.22 -5.69 54.67
CA THR A 108 15.00 -4.72 53.61
C THR A 108 15.95 -4.87 52.45
N LEU A 109 17.22 -5.22 52.70
CA LEU A 109 18.21 -5.52 51.65
C LEU A 109 17.81 -6.78 50.85
N ALA A 110 17.37 -7.83 51.53
CA ALA A 110 16.88 -9.05 50.90
C ALA A 110 15.61 -8.83 50.08
N SER A 111 14.68 -7.98 50.54
CA SER A 111 13.48 -7.63 49.81
C SER A 111 13.79 -6.77 48.52
N VAL A 112 14.71 -5.81 48.62
CA VAL A 112 15.17 -5.01 47.47
C VAL A 112 15.91 -5.89 46.46
N LEU A 113 16.78 -6.80 46.90
CA LEU A 113 17.45 -7.75 46.02
C LEU A 113 16.46 -8.74 45.38
N GLY A 114 15.43 -9.17 46.10
CA GLY A 114 14.34 -10.00 45.57
C GLY A 114 13.54 -9.28 44.51
N LEU A 115 13.18 -7.99 44.72
CA LEU A 115 12.49 -7.17 43.74
C LEU A 115 13.36 -6.84 42.51
N LEU A 116 14.65 -6.63 42.71
CA LEU A 116 15.61 -6.47 41.61
C LEU A 116 15.80 -7.75 40.81
N ALA A 117 15.85 -8.90 41.46
CA ALA A 117 15.91 -10.20 40.81
C ALA A 117 14.62 -10.53 40.04
N ILE A 118 13.44 -10.20 40.60
CA ILE A 118 12.15 -10.31 39.89
C ILE A 118 12.09 -9.33 38.71
N ALA A 119 12.52 -8.09 38.89
CA ALA A 119 12.57 -7.10 37.82
C ALA A 119 13.57 -7.48 36.72
N ALA A 120 14.72 -8.04 37.10
CA ALA A 120 15.71 -8.58 36.17
C ALA A 120 15.17 -9.84 35.44
N TYR A 121 14.51 -10.75 36.16
CA TYR A 121 13.85 -11.93 35.59
C TYR A 121 12.74 -11.55 34.62
N LEU A 122 11.86 -10.62 34.99
CA LEU A 122 10.82 -10.07 34.11
C LEU A 122 11.42 -9.28 32.94
N GLY A 123 12.52 -8.57 33.17
CA GLY A 123 13.30 -7.87 32.13
C GLY A 123 13.93 -8.87 31.14
N LEU A 124 14.55 -9.94 31.63
CA LEU A 124 15.11 -11.02 30.82
C LEU A 124 14.02 -11.76 30.03
N GLN A 125 12.89 -12.08 30.65
CA GLN A 125 11.75 -12.66 29.92
C GLN A 125 11.20 -11.71 28.82
N ARG A 126 11.28 -10.40 29.02
CA ARG A 126 10.92 -9.41 27.98
C ARG A 126 11.99 -9.27 26.89
N THR A 127 13.25 -9.58 27.16
CA THR A 127 14.35 -9.50 26.18
C THR A 127 14.52 -10.78 25.37
N GLU A 128 13.96 -11.93 25.80
CA GLU A 128 14.14 -13.22 25.13
C GLU A 128 13.38 -13.38 23.80
N HIS A 129 12.52 -12.41 23.40
CA HIS A 129 11.93 -12.39 22.06
C HIS A 129 12.49 -11.19 21.27
N SER A 130 13.77 -11.26 20.92
CA SER A 130 14.26 -10.43 19.79
C SER A 130 13.52 -10.91 18.55
N TRP A 131 12.90 -9.95 17.78
CA TRP A 131 12.31 -10.29 16.50
C TRP A 131 13.33 -11.02 15.64
N GLN A 132 12.98 -12.21 15.16
CA GLN A 132 13.74 -12.95 14.18
C GLN A 132 12.93 -13.00 12.89
N ASN A 133 13.58 -12.76 11.76
CA ASN A 133 12.93 -12.89 10.46
C ASN A 133 12.55 -14.36 10.21
N PRO A 134 11.26 -14.72 10.17
CA PRO A 134 10.83 -16.12 10.08
C PRO A 134 11.14 -16.77 8.73
N ILE A 135 11.46 -15.97 7.70
CA ILE A 135 11.83 -16.46 6.36
C ILE A 135 13.32 -16.34 6.05
N ALA A 136 14.18 -15.94 7.03
CA ALA A 136 15.61 -15.71 6.78
C ALA A 136 16.32 -16.96 6.23
N ASP A 137 15.98 -18.11 6.79
CA ASP A 137 16.56 -19.41 6.42
C ASP A 137 15.55 -20.30 5.66
N ALA A 138 14.50 -19.70 5.08
CA ALA A 138 13.51 -20.42 4.32
C ALA A 138 14.09 -20.95 3.01
N HIS A 139 13.71 -22.18 2.65
CA HIS A 139 14.02 -22.74 1.34
C HIS A 139 12.93 -22.33 0.33
N PHE A 140 13.32 -21.60 -0.70
CA PHE A 140 12.43 -21.17 -1.77
C PHE A 140 12.42 -22.19 -2.92
N GLN A 141 11.25 -22.69 -3.26
CA GLN A 141 11.03 -23.58 -4.37
C GLN A 141 9.96 -23.01 -5.30
N THR A 142 10.30 -22.74 -6.56
CA THR A 142 9.31 -22.40 -7.59
C THR A 142 8.53 -23.67 -7.95
N LEU A 143 7.20 -23.61 -7.81
CA LEU A 143 6.32 -24.74 -8.10
C LEU A 143 5.85 -24.73 -9.56
N THR A 144 5.73 -23.54 -10.18
CA THR A 144 5.28 -23.38 -11.57
C THR A 144 6.40 -22.84 -12.46
N ASP A 145 6.54 -23.35 -13.67
CA ASP A 145 7.55 -22.94 -14.66
C ASP A 145 6.97 -22.77 -16.08
N PHE A 146 5.65 -22.55 -16.16
CA PHE A 146 4.94 -22.40 -17.44
C PHE A 146 4.60 -20.93 -17.74
N ASP A 147 4.38 -20.64 -19.02
CA ASP A 147 3.87 -19.34 -19.43
C ASP A 147 2.39 -19.19 -19.02
N GLY A 148 2.04 -18.06 -18.48
CA GLY A 148 0.69 -17.74 -18.03
C GLY A 148 0.69 -16.94 -16.74
N LEU A 149 -0.49 -16.42 -16.40
CA LEU A 149 -0.73 -15.73 -15.16
C LEU A 149 -1.04 -16.75 -14.07
N VAL A 150 -0.38 -16.64 -12.92
CA VAL A 150 -0.68 -17.38 -11.69
C VAL A 150 -1.13 -16.38 -10.63
N GLN A 151 -2.29 -16.63 -10.00
CA GLN A 151 -2.87 -15.75 -9.00
C GLN A 151 -3.49 -16.52 -7.84
N ALA A 152 -3.80 -15.81 -6.75
CA ALA A 152 -4.61 -16.29 -5.63
C ALA A 152 -4.15 -17.63 -5.06
N ALA A 153 -2.88 -17.73 -4.68
CA ALA A 153 -2.33 -18.95 -4.09
C ALA A 153 -3.07 -19.37 -2.82
N ALA A 154 -3.37 -20.65 -2.71
CA ALA A 154 -3.86 -21.30 -1.49
C ALA A 154 -3.07 -22.59 -1.25
N VAL A 155 -2.99 -23.02 0.01
CA VAL A 155 -2.33 -24.26 0.40
C VAL A 155 -3.25 -25.05 1.35
N SER A 156 -3.30 -26.37 1.20
CA SER A 156 -4.05 -27.24 2.13
C SER A 156 -3.45 -27.18 3.53
N ARG A 157 -4.27 -27.42 4.56
CA ARG A 157 -3.82 -27.34 5.97
C ARG A 157 -2.62 -28.20 6.28
N ASP A 158 -2.52 -29.36 5.64
CA ASP A 158 -1.41 -30.33 5.77
C ASP A 158 -0.20 -30.02 4.87
N GLY A 159 -0.33 -29.03 3.98
CA GLY A 159 0.74 -28.62 3.07
C GLY A 159 1.00 -29.56 1.89
N HIS A 160 0.14 -30.54 1.63
CA HIS A 160 0.33 -31.48 0.54
C HIS A 160 -0.17 -30.95 -0.81
N LEU A 161 -1.19 -30.09 -0.81
CA LEU A 161 -1.78 -29.53 -2.02
C LEU A 161 -1.61 -28.01 -2.04
N ALA A 162 -1.33 -27.49 -3.23
CA ALA A 162 -1.41 -26.06 -3.50
C ALA A 162 -2.43 -25.82 -4.62
N ALA A 163 -3.31 -24.83 -4.45
CA ALA A 163 -4.26 -24.40 -5.47
C ALA A 163 -3.96 -22.96 -5.90
N PHE A 164 -4.26 -22.65 -7.15
CA PHE A 164 -4.03 -21.33 -7.72
C PHE A 164 -4.96 -21.09 -8.91
N LEU A 165 -5.15 -19.84 -9.28
CA LEU A 165 -5.81 -19.45 -10.51
C LEU A 165 -4.75 -19.33 -11.62
N SER A 166 -5.03 -19.84 -12.83
CA SER A 166 -4.15 -19.65 -13.97
C SER A 166 -4.93 -19.65 -15.29
N ASN A 167 -4.44 -18.83 -16.23
CA ASN A 167 -4.90 -18.80 -17.62
C ASN A 167 -3.99 -19.59 -18.58
N ARG A 168 -3.20 -20.50 -18.04
CA ARG A 168 -2.22 -21.32 -18.77
C ARG A 168 -2.78 -21.98 -20.04
N ASP A 169 -3.98 -22.54 -19.97
CA ASP A 169 -4.61 -23.28 -21.08
C ASP A 169 -5.74 -22.47 -21.78
N GLY A 170 -5.82 -21.15 -21.51
CA GLY A 170 -6.83 -20.28 -22.14
C GLY A 170 -7.52 -19.35 -21.15
N PRO A 171 -8.78 -19.58 -20.77
CA PRO A 171 -9.45 -18.78 -19.75
C PRO A 171 -8.84 -19.01 -18.36
N MET A 172 -9.13 -18.10 -17.44
CA MET A 172 -8.74 -18.26 -16.04
C MET A 172 -9.49 -19.44 -15.42
N ASP A 173 -8.75 -20.43 -14.91
CA ASP A 173 -9.26 -21.63 -14.27
C ASP A 173 -8.67 -21.86 -12.89
N VAL A 174 -9.34 -22.68 -12.08
CA VAL A 174 -8.82 -23.19 -10.82
C VAL A 174 -7.93 -24.40 -11.09
N TRP A 175 -6.71 -24.32 -10.62
CA TRP A 175 -5.71 -25.38 -10.73
C TRP A 175 -5.30 -25.91 -9.37
N VAL A 176 -4.92 -27.16 -9.32
CA VAL A 176 -4.34 -27.80 -8.13
C VAL A 176 -3.09 -28.58 -8.52
N THR A 177 -2.11 -28.59 -7.62
CA THR A 177 -0.90 -29.41 -7.71
C THR A 177 -0.62 -30.09 -6.38
N GLN A 178 -0.13 -31.30 -6.41
CA GLN A 178 0.51 -31.90 -5.25
C GLN A 178 1.92 -31.33 -5.13
N VAL A 179 2.24 -30.76 -3.97
CA VAL A 179 3.55 -30.15 -3.70
C VAL A 179 4.67 -31.15 -3.95
N GLY A 180 5.59 -30.79 -4.85
CA GLY A 180 6.73 -31.62 -5.23
C GLY A 180 6.48 -32.62 -6.37
N SER A 181 5.26 -32.73 -6.91
CA SER A 181 4.98 -33.64 -8.03
C SER A 181 5.39 -33.09 -9.39
N GLY A 182 5.31 -31.76 -9.56
CA GLY A 182 5.44 -31.10 -10.87
C GLY A 182 4.25 -31.30 -11.82
N GLU A 183 3.16 -31.94 -11.36
CA GLU A 183 1.95 -32.15 -12.14
C GLU A 183 0.85 -31.17 -11.72
N PHE A 184 0.07 -30.69 -12.69
CA PHE A 184 -0.98 -29.70 -12.51
C PHE A 184 -2.28 -30.20 -13.07
N HIS A 185 -3.37 -30.07 -12.28
CA HIS A 185 -4.70 -30.49 -12.68
C HIS A 185 -5.63 -29.28 -12.74
N ASN A 186 -6.22 -29.05 -13.91
CA ASN A 186 -7.28 -28.07 -14.08
C ASN A 186 -8.56 -28.63 -13.45
N LEU A 187 -9.20 -27.89 -12.55
CA LEU A 187 -10.43 -28.33 -11.87
C LEU A 187 -11.69 -27.74 -12.46
N THR A 188 -11.63 -26.64 -13.22
CA THR A 188 -12.83 -25.93 -13.70
C THR A 188 -13.01 -26.00 -15.23
N HIS A 189 -11.96 -26.25 -16.00
CA HIS A 189 -12.01 -26.47 -17.46
C HIS A 189 -12.84 -25.41 -18.22
N GLY A 190 -12.71 -24.12 -17.88
CA GLY A 190 -13.45 -23.03 -18.50
C GLY A 190 -14.95 -23.00 -18.18
N SER A 191 -15.44 -23.84 -17.26
CA SER A 191 -16.85 -23.92 -16.89
C SER A 191 -17.33 -22.75 -16.04
N VAL A 192 -16.41 -22.01 -15.40
CA VAL A 192 -16.70 -20.88 -14.51
C VAL A 192 -16.03 -19.63 -15.07
N ARG A 193 -16.79 -18.54 -15.11
CA ARG A 193 -16.30 -17.23 -15.54
C ARG A 193 -16.02 -16.34 -14.35
N GLU A 194 -15.15 -15.34 -14.52
CA GLU A 194 -14.86 -14.29 -13.53
C GLU A 194 -14.39 -14.81 -12.17
N LEU A 195 -13.34 -15.63 -12.18
CA LEU A 195 -12.73 -16.20 -10.99
C LEU A 195 -11.76 -15.25 -10.28
N GLY A 196 -11.19 -14.28 -11.00
CA GLY A 196 -10.09 -13.46 -10.51
C GLY A 196 -10.55 -12.15 -9.88
N ASN A 197 -10.16 -11.92 -8.62
CA ASN A 197 -10.25 -10.63 -7.97
C ASN A 197 -8.99 -10.43 -7.10
N PRO A 198 -8.04 -9.56 -7.51
CA PRO A 198 -6.78 -9.38 -6.79
C PRO A 198 -6.90 -8.67 -5.44
N LEU A 199 -8.09 -8.10 -5.15
CA LEU A 199 -8.31 -7.33 -3.92
C LEU A 199 -8.87 -8.17 -2.77
N ILE A 200 -9.09 -9.47 -2.99
CA ILE A 200 -9.64 -10.40 -2.00
C ILE A 200 -8.89 -11.74 -2.03
N ARG A 201 -9.10 -12.56 -1.02
CA ARG A 201 -8.66 -13.96 -1.04
C ARG A 201 -9.63 -14.79 -1.91
N ALA A 202 -9.33 -14.90 -3.18
CA ALA A 202 -10.21 -15.54 -4.16
C ALA A 202 -10.22 -17.08 -4.10
N LEU A 203 -9.24 -17.70 -3.43
CA LEU A 203 -9.08 -19.17 -3.31
C LEU A 203 -8.85 -19.61 -1.87
N GLY A 204 -9.32 -20.82 -1.56
CA GLY A 204 -9.08 -21.50 -0.30
C GLY A 204 -9.31 -23.00 -0.39
N PHE A 205 -9.11 -23.70 0.71
CA PHE A 205 -9.46 -25.11 0.89
C PHE A 205 -10.53 -25.26 1.97
N SER A 206 -11.38 -26.29 1.84
CA SER A 206 -12.18 -26.74 2.98
C SER A 206 -11.30 -27.22 4.13
N PRO A 207 -11.78 -27.22 5.39
CA PRO A 207 -10.97 -27.64 6.55
C PRO A 207 -10.34 -29.03 6.43
N ASP A 208 -11.02 -29.95 5.76
CA ASP A 208 -10.57 -31.33 5.51
C ASP A 208 -9.73 -31.49 4.22
N GLY A 209 -9.52 -30.40 3.47
CA GLY A 209 -8.79 -30.41 2.19
C GLY A 209 -9.47 -31.10 1.03
N SER A 210 -10.73 -31.56 1.19
CA SER A 210 -11.46 -32.29 0.15
C SER A 210 -11.98 -31.42 -0.99
N LEU A 211 -12.14 -30.10 -0.72
CA LEU A 211 -12.65 -29.12 -1.68
C LEU A 211 -11.65 -27.98 -1.85
N VAL A 212 -11.51 -27.50 -3.08
CA VAL A 212 -10.96 -26.17 -3.39
C VAL A 212 -12.13 -25.22 -3.52
N THR A 213 -12.13 -24.15 -2.74
CA THR A 213 -13.16 -23.12 -2.75
C THR A 213 -12.65 -21.91 -3.52
N PHE A 214 -13.54 -21.24 -4.24
CA PHE A 214 -13.20 -20.09 -5.07
C PHE A 214 -14.31 -19.08 -5.19
N TRP A 215 -13.96 -17.84 -5.37
CA TRP A 215 -14.82 -16.71 -5.56
C TRP A 215 -15.40 -16.69 -6.99
N VAL A 216 -16.69 -16.39 -7.12
CA VAL A 216 -17.37 -16.26 -8.41
C VAL A 216 -18.22 -15.01 -8.40
N ARG A 217 -18.06 -14.20 -9.45
CA ARG A 217 -18.97 -13.09 -9.75
C ARG A 217 -19.93 -13.51 -10.86
N LYS A 218 -21.21 -13.32 -10.65
CA LYS A 218 -22.23 -13.49 -11.68
C LYS A 218 -22.76 -12.12 -12.10
N PRO A 219 -22.43 -11.65 -13.33
CA PRO A 219 -22.91 -10.38 -13.82
C PRO A 219 -24.44 -10.35 -13.98
N GLY A 220 -25.07 -9.29 -13.51
CA GLY A 220 -26.31 -8.74 -14.02
C GLY A 220 -27.62 -9.50 -13.94
N GLY A 221 -28.24 -9.57 -12.73
CA GLY A 221 -29.68 -9.70 -12.59
C GLY A 221 -30.36 -8.33 -12.35
N PRO A 222 -31.69 -8.27 -12.18
CA PRO A 222 -32.42 -7.05 -11.83
C PRO A 222 -32.00 -6.38 -10.53
N GLY A 223 -31.17 -7.07 -9.70
CA GLY A 223 -30.62 -6.57 -8.44
C GLY A 223 -29.12 -6.24 -8.50
N GLY A 224 -28.48 -6.31 -9.67
CA GLY A 224 -27.03 -6.13 -9.83
C GLY A 224 -26.26 -7.45 -9.86
N ASP A 225 -24.93 -7.34 -9.74
CA ASP A 225 -24.04 -8.52 -9.71
C ASP A 225 -24.17 -9.27 -8.38
N THR A 226 -24.15 -10.60 -8.46
CA THR A 226 -24.06 -11.46 -7.27
C THR A 226 -22.66 -12.02 -7.11
N ILE A 227 -22.22 -12.13 -5.87
CA ILE A 227 -20.95 -12.73 -5.49
C ILE A 227 -21.25 -13.92 -4.61
N ASP A 228 -20.65 -15.07 -4.98
CA ASP A 228 -20.80 -16.31 -4.25
C ASP A 228 -19.44 -16.99 -4.08
N THR A 229 -19.30 -17.83 -3.08
CA THR A 229 -18.22 -18.80 -3.01
C THR A 229 -18.68 -20.13 -3.55
N TRP A 230 -17.94 -20.66 -4.50
CA TRP A 230 -18.15 -21.99 -5.08
C TRP A 230 -17.05 -22.94 -4.62
N ALA A 231 -17.27 -24.23 -4.80
CA ALA A 231 -16.28 -25.25 -4.49
C ALA A 231 -16.28 -26.35 -5.55
N VAL A 232 -15.09 -26.96 -5.74
CA VAL A 232 -14.87 -28.13 -6.57
C VAL A 232 -14.06 -29.17 -5.79
N PRO A 233 -14.34 -30.47 -5.92
CA PRO A 233 -13.53 -31.51 -5.28
C PRO A 233 -12.05 -31.45 -5.75
N THR A 234 -11.11 -31.59 -4.82
CA THR A 234 -9.66 -31.57 -5.12
C THR A 234 -9.19 -32.64 -6.09
N LEU A 235 -9.94 -33.73 -6.20
CA LEU A 235 -9.69 -34.82 -7.14
C LEU A 235 -10.45 -34.69 -8.47
N GLY A 236 -11.07 -33.51 -8.71
CA GLY A 236 -11.91 -33.26 -9.88
C GLY A 236 -13.38 -33.55 -9.65
N GLY A 237 -14.24 -32.96 -10.46
CA GLY A 237 -15.69 -33.03 -10.40
C GLY A 237 -16.35 -31.74 -10.83
N GLU A 238 -17.68 -31.66 -10.73
CA GLU A 238 -18.42 -30.46 -11.11
C GLU A 238 -18.35 -29.38 -10.01
N PRO A 239 -18.03 -28.13 -10.38
CA PRO A 239 -18.13 -27.00 -9.47
C PRO A 239 -19.58 -26.77 -8.97
N ARG A 240 -19.73 -26.47 -7.68
CA ARG A 240 -21.03 -26.22 -7.07
C ARG A 240 -21.00 -25.03 -6.12
N LEU A 241 -22.15 -24.41 -5.91
CA LEU A 241 -22.32 -23.38 -4.89
C LEU A 241 -21.94 -23.94 -3.51
N TYR A 242 -21.10 -23.22 -2.79
CA TYR A 242 -20.64 -23.58 -1.45
C TYR A 242 -21.23 -22.63 -0.39
N LEU A 243 -21.07 -21.30 -0.58
CA LEU A 243 -21.66 -20.28 0.30
C LEU A 243 -22.28 -19.17 -0.58
N GLU A 244 -23.57 -18.99 -0.45
CA GLU A 244 -24.32 -17.96 -1.18
C GLU A 244 -24.09 -16.58 -0.58
N GLY A 245 -23.80 -15.58 -1.40
CA GLY A 245 -23.62 -14.19 -1.00
C GLY A 245 -22.32 -13.92 -0.19
N VAL A 246 -21.41 -14.87 -0.10
CA VAL A 246 -20.15 -14.75 0.66
C VAL A 246 -19.00 -14.46 -0.30
N ALA A 247 -18.25 -13.38 -0.02
CA ALA A 247 -17.09 -13.00 -0.83
C ALA A 247 -15.79 -13.63 -0.35
N GLU A 248 -15.54 -13.61 0.96
CA GLU A 248 -14.35 -14.20 1.59
C GLU A 248 -14.73 -14.83 2.92
N PHE A 249 -14.01 -15.85 3.31
CA PHE A 249 -14.22 -16.53 4.58
C PHE A 249 -12.95 -17.20 5.09
N ASP A 250 -12.96 -17.54 6.36
CA ASP A 250 -11.94 -18.37 7.00
C ASP A 250 -12.56 -19.24 8.10
N TRP A 251 -12.08 -20.49 8.22
CA TRP A 251 -12.51 -21.43 9.24
C TRP A 251 -11.61 -21.33 10.46
N SER A 252 -12.18 -21.39 11.67
CA SER A 252 -11.41 -21.58 12.88
C SER A 252 -10.52 -22.82 12.78
N HIS A 253 -9.45 -22.85 13.56
CA HIS A 253 -8.45 -23.93 13.49
C HIS A 253 -9.06 -25.32 13.71
N ASP A 254 -10.06 -25.44 14.56
CA ASP A 254 -10.81 -26.68 14.82
C ASP A 254 -11.93 -26.95 13.80
N GLY A 255 -12.18 -26.04 12.86
CA GLY A 255 -13.24 -26.14 11.86
C GLY A 255 -14.65 -25.95 12.39
N SER A 256 -14.84 -25.52 13.64
CA SER A 256 -16.15 -25.39 14.28
C SER A 256 -16.85 -24.06 13.96
N GLN A 257 -16.08 -23.00 13.68
CA GLN A 257 -16.61 -21.65 13.40
C GLN A 257 -16.17 -21.14 12.04
N LEU A 258 -17.04 -20.40 11.38
CA LEU A 258 -16.82 -19.73 10.11
C LEU A 258 -16.88 -18.22 10.30
N ALA A 259 -15.82 -17.51 9.94
CA ALA A 259 -15.81 -16.06 9.77
C ALA A 259 -15.91 -15.72 8.29
N TYR A 260 -16.77 -14.76 7.92
CA TYR A 260 -16.95 -14.38 6.53
C TYR A 260 -17.37 -12.92 6.40
N HIS A 261 -17.21 -12.36 5.21
CA HIS A 261 -17.83 -11.09 4.85
C HIS A 261 -18.70 -11.22 3.60
N THR A 262 -19.70 -10.35 3.53
CA THR A 262 -20.59 -10.22 2.36
C THR A 262 -20.33 -8.88 1.68
N PRO A 263 -20.47 -8.80 0.34
CA PRO A 263 -20.40 -7.53 -0.37
C PRO A 263 -21.49 -6.56 0.11
N GLY A 264 -21.12 -5.31 0.32
CA GLY A 264 -22.07 -4.29 0.72
C GLY A 264 -21.39 -3.06 1.32
N PRO A 265 -22.14 -2.08 1.80
CA PRO A 265 -21.55 -0.92 2.45
C PRO A 265 -20.70 -1.33 3.67
N GLY A 266 -19.37 -1.05 3.60
CA GLY A 266 -18.42 -1.37 4.67
C GLY A 266 -18.07 -2.85 4.79
N ASP A 267 -18.45 -3.69 3.83
CA ASP A 267 -18.19 -5.14 3.76
C ASP A 267 -18.36 -5.82 5.13
N PRO A 268 -19.61 -6.00 5.59
CA PRO A 268 -19.86 -6.45 6.94
C PRO A 268 -19.30 -7.86 7.22
N LEU A 269 -18.68 -8.00 8.41
CA LEU A 269 -18.07 -9.24 8.91
C LEU A 269 -19.04 -10.00 9.81
N PHE A 270 -19.09 -11.30 9.64
CA PHE A 270 -19.94 -12.22 10.38
C PHE A 270 -19.12 -13.38 10.96
N VAL A 271 -19.65 -13.97 12.02
CA VAL A 271 -19.17 -15.23 12.60
C VAL A 271 -20.38 -16.15 12.83
N THR A 272 -20.24 -17.42 12.46
CA THR A 272 -21.26 -18.46 12.68
C THR A 272 -20.63 -19.75 13.14
N ASP A 273 -21.40 -20.60 13.81
CA ASP A 273 -20.98 -21.90 14.34
C ASP A 273 -20.87 -23.01 13.27
N GLY A 274 -20.54 -22.64 12.02
CA GLY A 274 -20.30 -23.61 10.93
C GLY A 274 -21.52 -24.40 10.46
N GLY A 275 -22.70 -24.10 10.98
CA GLY A 275 -23.96 -24.68 10.52
C GLY A 275 -24.50 -24.04 9.23
N GLU A 276 -25.51 -24.66 8.64
CA GLU A 276 -26.13 -24.26 7.35
C GLU A 276 -26.74 -22.85 7.32
N ARG A 277 -26.80 -22.13 8.46
CA ARG A 277 -27.35 -20.77 8.56
C ARG A 277 -26.23 -19.77 8.77
N LEU A 278 -26.09 -18.85 7.81
CA LEU A 278 -25.28 -17.65 7.96
C LEU A 278 -25.79 -16.82 9.16
N GLY A 279 -24.87 -16.22 9.92
CA GLY A 279 -25.15 -15.53 11.20
C GLY A 279 -26.21 -14.44 11.12
N ILE A 280 -26.88 -14.18 12.24
CA ILE A 280 -28.09 -13.32 12.32
C ILE A 280 -27.75 -11.82 12.22
N GLY A 281 -26.48 -11.42 12.33
CA GLY A 281 -26.05 -10.02 12.21
C GLY A 281 -24.55 -9.89 12.16
N PRO A 282 -24.03 -8.79 11.60
CA PRO A 282 -22.59 -8.57 11.52
C PRO A 282 -21.98 -8.31 12.90
N ILE A 283 -20.81 -8.87 13.14
CA ILE A 283 -19.98 -8.52 14.33
C ILE A 283 -19.29 -7.17 14.14
N PHE A 284 -19.13 -6.74 12.88
CA PHE A 284 -18.53 -5.48 12.50
C PHE A 284 -18.93 -5.10 11.06
N ALA A 285 -19.02 -3.80 10.79
CA ALA A 285 -19.07 -3.24 9.45
C ALA A 285 -18.20 -1.97 9.43
N ALA A 286 -17.41 -1.78 8.37
CA ALA A 286 -16.58 -0.59 8.25
C ALA A 286 -17.45 0.66 7.99
N PRO A 287 -16.99 1.87 8.37
CA PRO A 287 -17.66 3.12 7.99
C PRO A 287 -17.78 3.29 6.48
N SER A 288 -18.69 4.17 6.06
CA SER A 288 -18.88 4.50 4.65
C SER A 288 -17.57 4.93 3.98
N GLY A 289 -17.28 4.38 2.80
CA GLY A 289 -16.03 4.62 2.06
C GLY A 289 -14.85 3.73 2.50
N GLN A 290 -15.02 2.95 3.56
CA GLN A 290 -14.04 1.95 3.97
C GLN A 290 -14.54 0.54 3.68
N HIS A 291 -13.59 -0.39 3.57
CA HIS A 291 -13.80 -1.80 3.27
C HIS A 291 -13.25 -2.69 4.38
N SER A 292 -13.78 -3.91 4.50
CA SER A 292 -13.29 -4.96 5.40
C SER A 292 -13.08 -6.25 4.63
N HIS A 293 -11.83 -6.70 4.53
CA HIS A 293 -11.43 -7.86 3.73
C HIS A 293 -10.53 -8.81 4.51
N PHE A 294 -10.25 -9.98 3.96
CA PHE A 294 -9.31 -10.97 4.46
C PHE A 294 -9.60 -11.41 5.90
N PRO A 295 -10.81 -11.87 6.23
CA PRO A 295 -11.04 -12.47 7.54
C PRO A 295 -10.05 -13.60 7.80
N LEU A 296 -9.47 -13.63 9.02
CA LEU A 296 -8.45 -14.60 9.43
C LEU A 296 -8.59 -14.94 10.90
N TRP A 297 -8.81 -16.20 11.23
CA TRP A 297 -8.83 -16.65 12.60
C TRP A 297 -7.43 -16.69 13.23
N ALA A 298 -7.32 -16.24 14.47
CA ALA A 298 -6.18 -16.57 15.30
C ALA A 298 -6.14 -18.09 15.57
N PRO A 299 -4.94 -18.72 15.68
CA PRO A 299 -4.83 -20.17 15.92
C PRO A 299 -5.54 -20.67 17.19
N ASP A 300 -5.74 -19.78 18.17
CA ASP A 300 -6.45 -20.07 19.43
C ASP A 300 -7.91 -19.61 19.43
N ALA A 301 -8.43 -19.15 18.30
CA ALA A 301 -9.76 -18.58 18.10
C ALA A 301 -10.10 -17.41 19.06
N ALA A 302 -9.11 -16.79 19.71
CA ALA A 302 -9.34 -15.67 20.63
C ALA A 302 -9.70 -14.37 19.90
N PHE A 303 -9.25 -14.23 18.64
CA PHE A 303 -9.48 -13.05 17.80
C PHE A 303 -9.72 -13.46 16.35
N LEU A 304 -10.49 -12.61 15.67
CA LEU A 304 -10.55 -12.53 14.22
C LEU A 304 -9.74 -11.33 13.76
N TYR A 305 -8.76 -11.53 12.89
CA TYR A 305 -8.01 -10.49 12.20
C TYR A 305 -8.70 -10.18 10.88
N PHE A 306 -8.57 -8.96 10.39
CA PHE A 306 -9.07 -8.53 9.09
C PHE A 306 -8.35 -7.28 8.63
N VAL A 307 -8.36 -7.03 7.34
CA VAL A 307 -7.84 -5.79 6.73
C VAL A 307 -8.98 -4.80 6.64
N ARG A 308 -8.75 -3.55 7.06
CA ARG A 308 -9.74 -2.47 6.99
C ARG A 308 -9.09 -1.19 6.53
N GLY A 309 -9.83 -0.41 5.74
CA GLY A 309 -9.45 0.93 5.33
C GLY A 309 -10.05 1.32 3.99
N GLU A 310 -9.41 2.27 3.32
CA GLU A 310 -9.80 2.76 2.01
C GLU A 310 -8.93 2.11 0.94
N LEU A 311 -9.59 1.55 -0.08
CA LEU A 311 -8.90 0.98 -1.23
C LEU A 311 -8.32 2.09 -2.12
N PRO A 312 -7.18 1.84 -2.78
CA PRO A 312 -6.40 0.59 -2.73
C PRO A 312 -5.29 0.58 -1.68
N ASP A 313 -4.93 1.69 -1.04
CA ASP A 313 -3.62 1.87 -0.42
C ASP A 313 -3.60 2.51 0.98
N LYS A 314 -4.77 2.73 1.59
CA LYS A 314 -4.88 3.14 3.00
C LYS A 314 -5.53 2.04 3.84
N LEU A 315 -4.87 0.90 3.87
CA LEU A 315 -5.34 -0.29 4.55
C LEU A 315 -4.44 -0.63 5.73
N ASP A 316 -5.06 -1.16 6.79
CA ASP A 316 -4.37 -1.71 7.96
C ASP A 316 -5.01 -3.00 8.44
N ILE A 317 -4.24 -3.78 9.18
CA ILE A 317 -4.73 -4.99 9.84
C ILE A 317 -5.32 -4.58 11.19
N TRP A 318 -6.51 -5.10 11.44
CA TRP A 318 -7.28 -4.94 12.68
C TRP A 318 -7.58 -6.30 13.27
N ARG A 319 -7.90 -6.37 14.55
CA ARG A 319 -8.45 -7.57 15.19
C ARG A 319 -9.69 -7.23 16.00
N ILE A 320 -10.60 -8.19 16.10
CA ILE A 320 -11.83 -8.09 16.90
C ILE A 320 -12.10 -9.44 17.58
N ARG A 321 -12.82 -9.43 18.69
CA ARG A 321 -13.29 -10.69 19.30
C ARG A 321 -14.40 -11.32 18.45
N PRO A 322 -14.51 -12.65 18.40
CA PRO A 322 -15.57 -13.31 17.62
C PRO A 322 -17.00 -12.89 18.05
N ALA A 323 -17.18 -12.54 19.31
CA ALA A 323 -18.44 -12.01 19.85
C ALA A 323 -18.73 -10.56 19.46
N GLY A 324 -17.85 -9.91 18.66
CA GLY A 324 -17.95 -8.50 18.31
C GLY A 324 -17.32 -7.56 19.34
N GLY A 325 -17.61 -6.27 19.21
CA GLY A 325 -17.08 -5.21 20.07
C GLY A 325 -16.26 -4.18 19.30
N THR A 326 -15.40 -3.44 20.00
CA THR A 326 -14.54 -2.43 19.36
C THR A 326 -13.32 -3.10 18.73
N PRO A 327 -13.07 -2.95 17.42
CA PRO A 327 -11.88 -3.49 16.78
C PRO A 327 -10.62 -2.74 17.23
N GLU A 328 -9.51 -3.47 17.30
CA GLU A 328 -8.20 -2.96 17.68
C GLU A 328 -7.29 -2.92 16.45
N ARG A 329 -6.70 -1.76 16.15
CA ARG A 329 -5.75 -1.57 15.05
C ARG A 329 -4.40 -2.22 15.39
N ILE A 330 -3.88 -3.07 14.52
CA ILE A 330 -2.64 -3.82 14.71
C ILE A 330 -1.48 -3.19 13.93
N THR A 331 -1.70 -2.80 12.67
CA THR A 331 -0.73 -2.04 11.87
C THR A 331 -1.10 -0.57 11.79
N SER A 332 -0.15 0.28 11.39
CA SER A 332 -0.34 1.71 11.14
C SER A 332 0.54 2.16 9.97
N GLN A 333 0.51 1.37 8.90
CA GLN A 333 1.32 1.64 7.72
C GLN A 333 0.58 2.47 6.69
N ASP A 334 -0.79 2.50 6.75
CA ASP A 334 -1.63 3.17 5.78
C ASP A 334 -1.15 2.87 4.34
N SER A 335 -1.12 1.58 4.00
CA SER A 335 -0.49 1.06 2.79
C SER A 335 -1.43 0.08 2.09
N GLN A 336 -1.09 -0.38 0.90
CA GLN A 336 -1.76 -1.50 0.24
C GLN A 336 -1.48 -2.79 1.01
N ILE A 337 -2.30 -3.09 2.03
CA ILE A 337 -2.16 -4.31 2.85
C ILE A 337 -3.14 -5.37 2.37
N SER A 338 -2.65 -6.62 2.25
CA SER A 338 -3.46 -7.77 1.81
C SER A 338 -2.90 -9.09 2.33
N TYR A 339 -3.68 -10.14 2.23
CA TYR A 339 -3.30 -11.53 2.51
C TYR A 339 -2.60 -11.74 3.87
N PRO A 340 -3.16 -11.27 5.00
CA PRO A 340 -2.60 -11.59 6.30
C PRO A 340 -2.71 -13.10 6.57
N VAL A 341 -1.65 -13.67 7.17
CA VAL A 341 -1.60 -15.03 7.69
C VAL A 341 -0.86 -15.05 9.02
N LEU A 342 -1.18 -16.00 9.88
CA LEU A 342 -0.52 -16.21 11.16
C LEU A 342 0.30 -17.51 11.12
N LEU A 343 1.62 -17.47 11.34
CA LEU A 343 2.46 -18.65 11.47
C LEU A 343 2.26 -19.32 12.83
N ASP A 344 2.02 -18.49 13.84
CA ASP A 344 1.71 -18.89 15.22
C ASP A 344 0.81 -17.81 15.86
N ARG A 345 0.62 -17.85 17.18
CA ARG A 345 -0.22 -16.87 17.90
C ARG A 345 0.32 -15.45 17.89
N ARG A 346 1.58 -15.23 17.53
CA ARG A 346 2.28 -13.95 17.62
C ARG A 346 2.85 -13.46 16.31
N THR A 347 3.21 -14.37 15.41
CA THR A 347 3.92 -14.04 14.17
C THR A 347 2.91 -13.85 13.03
N LEU A 348 2.66 -12.61 12.69
CA LEU A 348 1.81 -12.20 11.57
C LEU A 348 2.68 -11.92 10.34
N ILE A 349 2.33 -12.54 9.21
CA ILE A 349 2.93 -12.29 7.90
C ILE A 349 1.83 -11.73 6.99
N TYR A 350 2.17 -10.78 6.13
CA TYR A 350 1.22 -10.14 5.22
C TYR A 350 1.93 -9.48 4.04
N LEU A 351 1.19 -9.13 3.03
CA LEU A 351 1.67 -8.33 1.91
C LEU A 351 1.41 -6.86 2.18
N ALA A 352 2.39 -6.00 1.91
CA ALA A 352 2.22 -4.56 2.01
C ALA A 352 3.04 -3.81 0.96
N GLY A 353 2.50 -2.68 0.48
CA GLY A 353 3.26 -1.73 -0.31
C GLY A 353 4.32 -1.03 0.55
N ASP A 354 5.49 -0.81 -0.01
CA ASP A 354 6.58 -0.11 0.64
C ASP A 354 6.35 1.41 0.68
N ALA A 355 7.02 2.11 1.59
CA ALA A 355 6.86 3.57 1.73
C ALA A 355 7.32 4.36 0.49
N ASP A 356 8.18 3.76 -0.34
CA ASP A 356 8.62 4.31 -1.62
C ASP A 356 7.65 4.01 -2.79
N GLY A 357 6.56 3.30 -2.51
CA GLY A 357 5.56 2.87 -3.49
C GLY A 357 5.91 1.58 -4.22
N SER A 358 7.03 0.93 -3.91
CA SER A 358 7.35 -0.40 -4.46
C SER A 358 6.52 -1.51 -3.78
N GLY A 359 6.66 -2.74 -4.23
CA GLY A 359 5.93 -3.87 -3.71
C GLY A 359 4.62 -4.16 -4.47
N PRO A 360 3.66 -4.89 -3.87
CA PRO A 360 3.69 -5.40 -2.49
C PRO A 360 4.84 -6.36 -2.20
N SER A 361 5.43 -6.17 -1.01
CA SER A 361 6.49 -7.01 -0.45
C SER A 361 5.94 -7.86 0.70
N ILE A 362 6.65 -8.93 1.08
CA ILE A 362 6.28 -9.72 2.26
C ILE A 362 6.79 -8.99 3.50
N TYR A 363 5.88 -8.70 4.42
CA TYR A 363 6.13 -8.12 5.73
C TYR A 363 5.82 -9.12 6.83
N GLY A 364 6.48 -8.96 7.95
CA GLY A 364 6.21 -9.74 9.15
C GLY A 364 6.32 -8.89 10.40
N MET A 365 5.59 -9.28 11.44
CA MET A 365 5.63 -8.60 12.73
C MET A 365 5.17 -9.52 13.86
N ASP A 366 5.61 -9.19 15.07
CA ASP A 366 5.01 -9.69 16.32
C ASP A 366 3.76 -8.84 16.64
N VAL A 367 2.58 -9.45 16.73
CA VAL A 367 1.29 -8.76 16.94
C VAL A 367 1.20 -7.98 18.24
N GLU A 368 2.01 -8.33 19.26
CA GLU A 368 2.05 -7.60 20.52
C GLU A 368 3.02 -6.43 20.49
N ARG A 369 4.12 -6.54 19.71
CA ARG A 369 5.11 -5.46 19.57
C ARG A 369 4.73 -4.45 18.49
N ARG A 370 4.00 -4.86 17.46
CA ARG A 370 3.46 -4.04 16.36
C ARG A 370 4.51 -3.24 15.62
N ILE A 371 5.68 -3.82 15.42
CA ILE A 371 6.76 -3.24 14.62
C ILE A 371 6.84 -4.03 13.32
N PRO A 372 6.44 -3.45 12.18
CA PRO A 372 6.52 -4.11 10.89
C PRO A 372 7.98 -4.24 10.41
N HIS A 373 8.31 -5.39 9.86
CA HIS A 373 9.60 -5.67 9.24
C HIS A 373 9.37 -6.16 7.82
N ARG A 374 10.01 -5.53 6.85
CA ARG A 374 10.06 -6.06 5.48
C ARG A 374 10.95 -7.31 5.48
N LEU A 375 10.42 -8.43 4.99
CA LEU A 375 11.10 -9.72 5.01
C LEU A 375 11.80 -10.04 3.69
N THR A 376 11.27 -9.55 2.58
CA THR A 376 11.84 -9.75 1.24
C THR A 376 12.62 -8.53 0.79
N SER A 377 13.73 -8.79 0.08
CA SER A 377 14.55 -7.77 -0.58
C SER A 377 14.46 -7.95 -2.11
N GLY A 378 14.70 -6.87 -2.86
CA GLY A 378 14.70 -6.92 -4.34
C GLY A 378 13.47 -6.29 -4.96
N LEU A 379 13.27 -6.53 -6.27
CA LEU A 379 12.23 -5.92 -7.11
C LEU A 379 11.00 -6.80 -7.29
N ASP A 380 11.01 -8.01 -6.73
CA ASP A 380 9.89 -8.94 -6.82
C ASP A 380 8.65 -8.37 -6.12
N ARG A 381 7.50 -8.55 -6.74
CA ARG A 381 6.19 -8.23 -6.19
C ARG A 381 5.47 -9.52 -5.83
N TYR A 382 4.64 -9.45 -4.80
CA TYR A 382 3.87 -10.59 -4.33
C TYR A 382 2.38 -10.24 -4.38
N SER A 383 1.56 -11.09 -5.00
CA SER A 383 0.13 -10.81 -5.18
C SER A 383 -0.79 -11.69 -4.34
N SER A 384 -0.28 -12.78 -3.76
CA SER A 384 -1.02 -13.61 -2.81
C SER A 384 -0.10 -14.33 -1.85
N LEU A 385 -0.64 -14.74 -0.69
CA LEU A 385 0.07 -15.42 0.38
C LEU A 385 -0.88 -16.35 1.13
N ALA A 386 -0.46 -17.58 1.36
CA ALA A 386 -1.17 -18.57 2.15
C ALA A 386 -0.20 -19.35 3.05
N THR A 387 -0.67 -19.93 4.17
CA THR A 387 0.14 -20.73 5.08
C THR A 387 -0.53 -22.03 5.43
N THR A 388 0.27 -23.04 5.77
CA THR A 388 -0.19 -24.31 6.35
C THR A 388 -0.66 -24.12 7.79
N ALA A 389 -1.45 -25.05 8.31
CA ALA A 389 -1.98 -24.97 9.67
C ALA A 389 -0.89 -25.02 10.77
N ASP A 390 0.24 -25.63 10.48
CA ASP A 390 1.40 -25.68 11.39
C ASP A 390 2.33 -24.45 11.26
N GLY A 391 2.04 -23.53 10.33
CA GLY A 391 2.86 -22.34 10.09
C GLY A 391 4.25 -22.62 9.49
N CYS A 392 4.52 -23.85 9.04
CA CYS A 392 5.85 -24.26 8.58
C CYS A 392 6.06 -24.05 7.08
N ARG A 393 5.01 -23.77 6.33
CA ARG A 393 5.06 -23.50 4.88
C ARG A 393 4.27 -22.29 4.52
N LEU A 394 4.84 -21.50 3.62
CA LEU A 394 4.14 -20.41 2.93
C LEU A 394 4.10 -20.71 1.43
N VAL A 395 2.96 -20.42 0.83
CA VAL A 395 2.83 -20.40 -0.64
C VAL A 395 2.51 -18.98 -1.06
N VAL A 396 3.28 -18.45 -2.00
CA VAL A 396 3.15 -17.09 -2.48
C VAL A 396 3.07 -17.04 -3.99
N THR A 397 2.37 -16.06 -4.52
CA THR A 397 2.47 -15.72 -5.95
C THR A 397 3.44 -14.55 -6.10
N ARG A 398 4.54 -14.79 -6.81
CA ARG A 398 5.54 -13.78 -7.16
C ARG A 398 5.28 -13.29 -8.57
N THR A 399 5.19 -11.97 -8.78
CA THR A 399 4.83 -11.37 -10.07
C THR A 399 5.87 -10.39 -10.56
N THR A 400 6.04 -10.35 -11.89
CA THR A 400 6.82 -9.32 -12.58
C THR A 400 5.92 -8.68 -13.64
N PRO A 401 5.36 -7.47 -13.41
CA PRO A 401 4.49 -6.82 -14.37
C PRO A 401 5.28 -6.36 -15.60
N HIS A 402 4.70 -6.59 -16.77
CA HIS A 402 5.23 -6.16 -18.07
C HIS A 402 4.14 -5.47 -18.86
N GLY A 403 4.30 -4.17 -19.13
CA GLY A 403 3.36 -3.38 -19.93
C GLY A 403 3.78 -3.28 -21.39
N SER A 404 2.83 -3.46 -22.29
CA SER A 404 3.00 -3.18 -23.72
C SER A 404 1.90 -2.23 -24.18
N LEU A 405 2.23 -1.29 -25.08
CA LEU A 405 1.26 -0.35 -25.62
C LEU A 405 0.77 -0.81 -26.99
N PHE A 406 -0.52 -0.65 -27.23
CA PHE A 406 -1.18 -0.97 -28.48
C PHE A 406 -1.96 0.23 -28.99
N ARG A 407 -2.10 0.34 -30.31
CA ARG A 407 -2.88 1.38 -30.98
C ARG A 407 -3.87 0.74 -31.95
N VAL A 408 -5.16 1.11 -31.82
CA VAL A 408 -6.20 0.67 -32.74
C VAL A 408 -7.04 1.85 -33.20
N ARG A 409 -7.63 1.73 -34.40
CA ARG A 409 -8.58 2.74 -34.91
C ARG A 409 -9.97 2.50 -34.38
N ILE A 410 -10.65 3.59 -34.06
CA ILE A 410 -12.07 3.58 -33.68
C ILE A 410 -12.89 3.51 -34.96
N GLY A 411 -13.55 2.38 -35.19
CA GLY A 411 -14.44 2.12 -36.33
C GLY A 411 -15.90 1.91 -35.91
N ASP A 412 -16.77 1.58 -36.87
CA ASP A 412 -18.17 1.28 -36.63
C ASP A 412 -18.37 -0.13 -36.03
N SER A 413 -17.43 -1.02 -36.21
CA SER A 413 -17.38 -2.37 -35.62
C SER A 413 -16.26 -2.47 -34.61
N PRO A 414 -16.36 -3.38 -33.61
CA PRO A 414 -15.31 -3.61 -32.63
C PRO A 414 -13.98 -3.98 -33.30
N SER A 415 -12.90 -3.27 -32.98
CA SER A 415 -11.56 -3.54 -33.48
C SER A 415 -10.95 -4.74 -32.78
N GLN A 416 -10.34 -5.64 -33.56
CA GLN A 416 -9.49 -6.72 -33.06
C GLN A 416 -8.04 -6.26 -33.03
N VAL A 417 -7.25 -6.77 -32.10
CA VAL A 417 -5.85 -6.41 -31.92
C VAL A 417 -4.94 -7.48 -32.51
N SER A 418 -3.95 -7.07 -33.23
CA SER A 418 -2.88 -7.92 -33.77
C SER A 418 -1.50 -7.53 -33.22
N ALA A 419 -0.50 -8.35 -33.46
CA ALA A 419 0.88 -8.00 -33.11
C ALA A 419 1.39 -6.74 -33.84
N ALA A 420 0.82 -6.41 -35.01
CA ALA A 420 1.17 -5.21 -35.77
C ALA A 420 0.68 -3.91 -35.12
N ASP A 421 -0.32 -3.99 -34.22
CA ASP A 421 -0.86 -2.84 -33.51
C ASP A 421 -0.04 -2.45 -32.28
N ARG A 422 0.97 -3.25 -31.94
CA ARG A 422 1.89 -2.98 -30.81
C ARG A 422 2.81 -1.81 -31.14
N ILE A 423 2.86 -0.84 -30.23
CA ILE A 423 3.77 0.31 -30.35
C ILE A 423 5.18 -0.12 -29.93
N ALA A 424 6.16 0.08 -30.83
CA ALA A 424 7.55 -0.20 -30.50
C ALA A 424 8.09 0.86 -29.53
N LEU A 425 8.51 0.42 -28.35
CA LEU A 425 9.15 1.25 -27.34
C LEU A 425 10.65 0.91 -27.26
N THR A 426 11.47 1.88 -26.86
CA THR A 426 12.89 1.65 -26.56
C THR A 426 13.11 1.16 -25.13
N THR A 427 12.08 1.23 -24.29
CA THR A 427 12.04 0.70 -22.92
C THR A 427 11.50 -0.73 -22.91
N SER A 428 11.79 -1.46 -21.84
CA SER A 428 11.30 -2.84 -21.67
C SER A 428 9.79 -2.94 -21.46
N SER A 429 9.17 -1.88 -20.92
CA SER A 429 7.74 -1.82 -20.65
C SER A 429 7.20 -0.40 -20.85
N GLY A 430 5.88 -0.29 -21.05
CA GLY A 430 5.19 0.99 -21.13
C GLY A 430 3.79 0.87 -20.50
N PHE A 431 3.47 1.85 -19.66
CA PHE A 431 2.21 1.95 -18.91
C PHE A 431 1.60 3.33 -19.06
N SER A 432 0.32 3.46 -18.78
CA SER A 432 -0.42 4.73 -18.69
C SER A 432 -0.17 5.68 -19.88
N PRO A 433 -0.52 5.26 -21.11
CA PRO A 433 -0.27 6.07 -22.30
C PRO A 433 -1.07 7.37 -22.28
N ARG A 434 -0.47 8.48 -22.77
CA ARG A 434 -1.17 9.75 -23.00
C ARG A 434 -0.74 10.34 -24.33
N LEU A 435 -1.70 10.68 -25.17
CA LEU A 435 -1.46 11.23 -26.51
C LEU A 435 -1.41 12.74 -26.48
N GLY A 436 -0.24 13.30 -26.79
CA GLY A 436 -0.06 14.72 -27.10
C GLY A 436 -0.30 15.03 -28.57
N PRO A 437 -0.11 16.31 -29.00
CA PRO A 437 -0.35 16.73 -30.38
C PRO A 437 0.47 15.95 -31.42
N ASP A 438 1.72 15.61 -31.10
CA ASP A 438 2.70 14.93 -31.96
C ASP A 438 3.59 13.94 -31.23
N TYR A 439 3.19 13.52 -30.02
CA TYR A 439 3.96 12.62 -29.19
C TYR A 439 3.06 11.71 -28.35
N LEU A 440 3.64 10.63 -27.85
CA LEU A 440 3.04 9.74 -26.86
C LEU A 440 3.87 9.79 -25.57
N LEU A 441 3.22 10.08 -24.46
CA LEU A 441 3.80 9.87 -23.13
C LEU A 441 3.47 8.47 -22.63
N TYR A 442 4.37 7.91 -21.84
CA TYR A 442 4.14 6.67 -21.12
C TYR A 442 5.04 6.58 -19.89
N ILE A 443 4.65 5.78 -18.93
CA ILE A 443 5.44 5.45 -17.75
C ILE A 443 6.23 4.16 -18.02
N SER A 444 7.48 4.11 -17.58
CA SER A 444 8.27 2.88 -17.62
C SER A 444 9.11 2.75 -16.35
N ALA A 445 9.22 1.52 -15.84
CA ALA A 445 10.09 1.21 -14.70
C ALA A 445 11.54 1.13 -15.17
N THR A 446 12.43 1.81 -14.45
CA THR A 446 13.88 1.82 -14.71
C THR A 446 14.64 1.66 -13.39
N GLY A 447 15.21 0.48 -13.15
CA GLY A 447 15.96 0.22 -11.92
C GLY A 447 15.08 0.26 -10.67
N THR A 448 15.33 1.23 -9.77
CA THR A 448 14.63 1.36 -8.48
C THR A 448 13.40 2.28 -8.51
N GLY A 449 13.05 2.88 -9.65
CA GLY A 449 11.96 3.84 -9.76
C GLY A 449 11.25 3.80 -11.09
N GLU A 450 10.22 4.62 -11.21
CA GLU A 450 9.46 4.83 -12.44
C GLU A 450 9.80 6.18 -13.04
N SER A 451 9.69 6.27 -14.38
CA SER A 451 10.04 7.46 -15.17
C SER A 451 8.96 7.76 -16.18
N ILE A 452 8.77 9.06 -16.51
CA ILE A 452 7.95 9.48 -17.64
C ILE A 452 8.82 9.54 -18.88
N TRP A 453 8.36 8.90 -19.94
CA TRP A 453 9.00 8.83 -21.24
C TRP A 453 8.12 9.50 -22.31
N LYS A 454 8.76 10.11 -23.29
CA LYS A 454 8.14 10.70 -24.46
C LYS A 454 8.61 9.97 -25.72
N LEU A 455 7.69 9.35 -26.43
CA LEU A 455 7.93 8.81 -27.77
C LEU A 455 7.51 9.83 -28.82
N ALA A 456 8.44 10.31 -29.61
CA ALA A 456 8.20 11.22 -30.72
C ALA A 456 9.13 10.86 -31.88
N ASN A 457 8.64 10.88 -33.13
CA ASN A 457 9.41 10.55 -34.33
C ASN A 457 10.16 9.19 -34.25
N GLY A 458 9.54 8.21 -33.58
CA GLY A 458 10.12 6.86 -33.42
C GLY A 458 11.24 6.75 -32.39
N ALA A 459 11.54 7.80 -31.61
CA ALA A 459 12.53 7.81 -30.56
C ALA A 459 11.90 8.12 -29.21
N SER A 460 12.29 7.37 -28.16
CA SER A 460 11.86 7.63 -26.79
C SER A 460 12.92 8.43 -26.04
N THR A 461 12.49 9.44 -25.31
CA THR A 461 13.33 10.28 -24.44
C THR A 461 12.75 10.29 -23.05
N GLU A 462 13.60 10.10 -22.04
CA GLU A 462 13.20 10.21 -20.64
C GLU A 462 13.03 11.69 -20.29
N LEU A 463 11.83 12.08 -19.82
CA LEU A 463 11.51 13.45 -19.43
C LEU A 463 11.69 13.70 -17.95
N TRP A 464 11.35 12.71 -17.13
CA TRP A 464 11.41 12.83 -15.69
C TRP A 464 11.68 11.47 -15.05
N ARG A 465 12.50 11.47 -13.99
CA ARG A 465 12.82 10.30 -13.17
C ARG A 465 12.72 10.66 -11.70
N GLY A 466 12.11 9.79 -10.92
CA GLY A 466 12.15 9.86 -9.47
C GLY A 466 12.91 8.65 -8.90
N ASP A 467 13.93 8.90 -8.07
CA ASP A 467 14.62 7.83 -7.37
C ASP A 467 13.75 7.30 -6.23
N GLY A 468 13.43 6.00 -6.24
CA GLY A 468 12.57 5.37 -5.25
C GLY A 468 11.13 5.93 -5.23
N THR A 469 10.63 6.44 -6.35
CA THR A 469 9.28 7.00 -6.45
C THR A 469 8.42 6.17 -7.39
N ARG A 470 7.09 6.20 -7.15
CA ARG A 470 6.09 5.61 -8.01
C ARG A 470 5.08 6.66 -8.44
N PHE A 471 4.65 6.55 -9.69
CA PHE A 471 3.48 7.27 -10.15
C PHE A 471 2.23 6.67 -9.51
N PHE A 472 1.37 7.54 -9.04
CA PHE A 472 0.11 7.11 -8.44
C PHE A 472 -0.89 6.71 -9.52
N ASP A 473 -0.84 7.43 -10.66
CA ASP A 473 -1.67 7.23 -11.84
C ASP A 473 -1.02 7.83 -13.08
N GLY A 474 -1.65 7.71 -14.25
CA GLY A 474 -1.15 8.28 -15.49
C GLY A 474 -0.96 9.79 -15.46
N PRO A 475 0.03 10.33 -16.20
CA PRO A 475 0.22 11.76 -16.34
C PRO A 475 -0.94 12.40 -17.13
N ALA A 476 -1.13 13.71 -17.01
CA ALA A 476 -2.10 14.47 -17.79
C ALA A 476 -1.41 15.57 -18.60
N ILE A 477 -1.75 15.69 -19.87
CA ILE A 477 -1.23 16.71 -20.78
C ILE A 477 -2.15 17.92 -20.74
N SER A 478 -1.57 19.14 -20.67
CA SER A 478 -2.35 20.37 -20.72
C SER A 478 -3.05 20.55 -22.08
N PRO A 479 -4.17 21.30 -22.18
CA PRO A 479 -4.92 21.46 -23.40
C PRO A 479 -4.12 22.03 -24.57
N ASP A 480 -3.07 22.81 -24.29
CA ASP A 480 -2.16 23.36 -25.29
C ASP A 480 -0.98 22.45 -25.65
N GLY A 481 -0.89 21.26 -25.01
CA GLY A 481 0.16 20.24 -25.20
C GLY A 481 1.54 20.64 -24.67
N ARG A 482 1.65 21.76 -23.91
CA ARG A 482 2.96 22.30 -23.49
C ARG A 482 3.38 21.96 -22.08
N SER A 483 2.46 21.48 -21.25
CA SER A 483 2.72 21.14 -19.87
C SER A 483 2.19 19.74 -19.54
N ILE A 484 2.82 19.09 -18.56
CA ILE A 484 2.47 17.75 -18.08
C ILE A 484 2.27 17.86 -16.57
N ALA A 485 1.11 17.39 -16.09
CA ALA A 485 0.83 17.21 -14.67
C ALA A 485 0.89 15.73 -14.32
N PHE A 486 1.40 15.41 -13.15
CA PHE A 486 1.49 14.02 -12.69
C PHE A 486 1.57 13.96 -11.17
N SER A 487 1.10 12.86 -10.60
CA SER A 487 1.15 12.59 -9.17
C SER A 487 2.22 11.55 -8.84
N VAL A 488 3.02 11.82 -7.82
CA VAL A 488 4.13 10.97 -7.40
C VAL A 488 4.02 10.71 -5.91
N ARG A 489 4.05 9.43 -5.53
CA ARG A 489 4.13 9.05 -4.12
C ARG A 489 5.59 9.15 -3.64
N GLN A 490 5.78 9.96 -2.60
CA GLN A 490 7.07 10.18 -1.98
C GLN A 490 6.90 10.32 -0.47
N ASN A 491 7.65 9.54 0.31
CA ASN A 491 7.57 9.53 1.78
C ASN A 491 6.14 9.31 2.33
N GLY A 492 5.37 8.43 1.70
CA GLY A 492 4.01 8.09 2.11
C GLY A 492 2.92 9.09 1.69
N LYS A 493 3.25 10.16 0.98
CA LYS A 493 2.32 11.18 0.50
C LYS A 493 2.39 11.31 -1.02
N ALA A 494 1.25 11.46 -1.68
CA ALA A 494 1.19 11.70 -3.11
C ALA A 494 1.13 13.20 -3.41
N LEU A 495 2.12 13.71 -4.15
CA LEU A 495 2.33 15.11 -4.46
C LEU A 495 1.99 15.41 -5.93
N LEU A 496 1.40 16.57 -6.21
CA LEU A 496 1.13 17.03 -7.57
C LEU A 496 2.34 17.79 -8.13
N TYR A 497 2.90 17.25 -9.19
CA TYR A 497 3.97 17.89 -9.97
C TYR A 497 3.45 18.46 -11.28
N VAL A 498 4.11 19.50 -11.75
CA VAL A 498 3.93 20.05 -13.11
C VAL A 498 5.32 20.26 -13.72
N MET A 499 5.45 19.97 -15.02
CA MET A 499 6.65 20.26 -15.81
C MET A 499 6.27 20.71 -17.22
N GLN A 500 7.23 21.25 -17.97
CA GLN A 500 7.06 21.48 -19.41
C GLN A 500 7.08 20.16 -20.19
N ALA A 501 6.46 20.11 -21.37
CA ALA A 501 6.41 18.91 -22.22
C ALA A 501 7.78 18.47 -22.79
N ASP A 502 8.83 19.24 -22.55
CA ASP A 502 10.23 18.92 -22.83
C ASP A 502 10.98 18.35 -21.62
N GLY A 503 10.29 18.15 -20.47
CA GLY A 503 10.86 17.66 -19.22
C GLY A 503 11.47 18.75 -18.33
N THR A 504 11.53 19.99 -18.79
CA THR A 504 12.11 21.10 -18.02
C THR A 504 11.12 21.70 -17.02
N LYS A 505 11.64 22.49 -16.07
CA LYS A 505 10.87 23.25 -15.06
C LYS A 505 9.94 22.40 -14.18
N SER A 506 10.33 21.15 -13.91
CA SER A 506 9.58 20.30 -12.99
C SER A 506 9.56 20.92 -11.58
N HIS A 507 8.36 21.02 -11.00
CA HIS A 507 8.17 21.52 -9.64
C HIS A 507 6.88 20.97 -9.03
N ILE A 508 6.80 20.98 -7.69
CA ILE A 508 5.60 20.63 -6.95
C ILE A 508 4.61 21.81 -7.05
N LEU A 509 3.41 21.55 -7.58
CA LEU A 509 2.34 22.54 -7.66
C LEU A 509 1.52 22.61 -6.35
N ALA A 510 1.28 21.46 -5.71
CA ALA A 510 0.57 21.37 -4.45
C ALA A 510 1.20 20.29 -3.55
N ASP A 511 1.61 20.70 -2.35
CA ASP A 511 2.15 19.85 -1.28
C ASP A 511 1.23 19.72 -0.08
N SER A 512 0.17 20.55 -0.02
CA SER A 512 -0.83 20.54 1.05
C SER A 512 -1.83 19.39 0.95
N LEU A 513 -2.01 18.81 -0.25
CA LEU A 513 -2.92 17.71 -0.53
C LEU A 513 -2.17 16.36 -0.52
N ASP A 514 -2.86 15.29 -0.11
CA ASP A 514 -2.45 13.91 -0.35
C ASP A 514 -3.32 13.36 -1.49
N LEU A 515 -2.76 13.28 -2.70
CA LEU A 515 -3.53 13.00 -3.90
C LEU A 515 -3.99 11.54 -3.99
N ARG A 516 -5.11 11.36 -4.69
CA ARG A 516 -5.75 10.08 -5.00
C ARG A 516 -6.20 10.07 -6.47
N GLY A 517 -5.58 9.26 -7.31
CA GLY A 517 -5.92 9.15 -8.73
C GLY A 517 -5.27 10.21 -9.63
N ALA A 518 -5.65 10.15 -10.91
CA ALA A 518 -5.08 10.98 -11.97
C ALA A 518 -5.46 12.46 -11.85
N PRO A 519 -4.55 13.39 -12.20
CA PRO A 519 -4.87 14.79 -12.37
C PRO A 519 -5.60 15.03 -13.71
N ALA A 520 -6.51 16.00 -13.74
CA ALA A 520 -7.20 16.43 -14.96
C ALA A 520 -7.08 17.94 -15.16
N TRP A 521 -6.48 18.37 -16.27
CA TRP A 521 -6.41 19.77 -16.64
C TRP A 521 -7.79 20.33 -16.98
N ALA A 522 -8.14 21.48 -16.40
CA ALA A 522 -9.27 22.24 -16.90
C ALA A 522 -9.00 22.71 -18.35
N PRO A 523 -10.00 22.70 -19.23
CA PRO A 523 -9.80 23.06 -20.65
C PRO A 523 -9.26 24.46 -20.91
N ASP A 524 -9.38 25.38 -19.93
CA ASP A 524 -8.80 26.71 -19.99
C ASP A 524 -7.30 26.75 -19.61
N GLY A 525 -6.72 25.62 -19.18
CA GLY A 525 -5.33 25.46 -18.75
C GLY A 525 -4.96 26.22 -17.48
N ARG A 526 -5.93 26.76 -16.72
CA ARG A 526 -5.67 27.62 -15.55
C ARG A 526 -5.72 26.86 -14.22
N SER A 527 -6.21 25.66 -14.21
CA SER A 527 -6.29 24.80 -13.02
C SER A 527 -6.23 23.34 -13.37
N ILE A 528 -5.90 22.54 -12.36
CA ILE A 528 -5.94 21.07 -12.39
C ILE A 528 -6.98 20.64 -11.37
N VAL A 529 -7.80 19.65 -11.71
CA VAL A 529 -8.67 18.97 -10.76
C VAL A 529 -8.08 17.60 -10.49
N SER A 530 -7.95 17.25 -9.22
CA SER A 530 -7.49 15.93 -8.78
C SER A 530 -8.20 15.55 -7.49
N ALA A 531 -8.39 14.27 -7.27
CA ALA A 531 -8.86 13.78 -5.98
C ALA A 531 -7.75 13.90 -4.94
N ALA A 532 -8.13 14.22 -3.72
CA ALA A 532 -7.23 14.19 -2.57
C ALA A 532 -7.99 13.73 -1.33
N ASP A 533 -7.25 13.18 -0.38
CA ASP A 533 -7.79 12.71 0.88
C ASP A 533 -8.30 13.90 1.73
N ASP A 534 -9.52 13.78 2.21
CA ASP A 534 -10.10 14.69 3.19
C ASP A 534 -10.72 13.87 4.33
N HIS A 535 -9.97 13.70 5.43
CA HIS A 535 -10.37 12.92 6.61
C HIS A 535 -10.76 11.47 6.30
N GLY A 536 -10.04 10.84 5.35
CA GLY A 536 -10.26 9.47 4.98
C GLY A 536 -11.27 9.25 3.86
N VAL A 537 -11.74 10.29 3.19
CA VAL A 537 -12.60 10.20 2.01
C VAL A 537 -12.00 11.00 0.87
N PRO A 538 -11.73 10.41 -0.31
CA PRO A 538 -11.22 11.14 -1.44
C PRO A 538 -12.28 12.05 -2.04
N HIS A 539 -11.95 13.33 -2.15
CA HIS A 539 -12.77 14.39 -2.76
C HIS A 539 -12.02 15.07 -3.89
N LEU A 540 -12.72 15.66 -4.84
CA LEU A 540 -12.07 16.46 -5.88
C LEU A 540 -11.74 17.87 -5.36
N PHE A 541 -10.48 18.26 -5.61
CA PHE A 541 -9.96 19.59 -5.36
C PHE A 541 -9.57 20.25 -6.67
N ARG A 542 -9.80 21.57 -6.77
CA ARG A 542 -9.29 22.41 -7.84
C ARG A 542 -8.01 23.07 -7.39
N VAL A 543 -6.93 22.84 -8.09
CA VAL A 543 -5.59 23.38 -7.83
C VAL A 543 -5.27 24.44 -8.90
N PRO A 544 -5.24 25.74 -8.54
CA PRO A 544 -4.91 26.80 -9.48
C PRO A 544 -3.43 26.78 -9.90
N MET A 545 -3.16 27.10 -11.18
CA MET A 545 -1.79 27.20 -11.70
C MET A 545 -1.03 28.44 -11.24
N ASP A 546 -1.71 29.44 -10.67
CA ASP A 546 -1.12 30.69 -10.20
C ASP A 546 -0.58 30.64 -8.76
N GLY A 547 -0.54 29.45 -8.14
CA GLY A 547 0.00 29.23 -6.80
C GLY A 547 -0.96 29.57 -5.66
N ARG A 548 -2.22 29.90 -5.93
CA ARG A 548 -3.24 30.00 -4.87
C ARG A 548 -3.52 28.64 -4.27
N SER A 549 -3.96 28.63 -3.02
CA SER A 549 -4.29 27.39 -2.29
C SER A 549 -5.35 26.57 -3.02
N PRO A 550 -5.24 25.23 -3.01
CA PRO A 550 -6.27 24.35 -3.52
C PRO A 550 -7.62 24.58 -2.84
N ALA A 551 -8.69 24.43 -3.58
CA ALA A 551 -10.06 24.57 -3.07
C ALA A 551 -10.86 23.30 -3.32
N SER A 552 -11.68 22.88 -2.33
CA SER A 552 -12.63 21.77 -2.50
C SER A 552 -13.58 22.07 -3.65
N PHE A 553 -13.74 21.11 -4.57
CA PHE A 553 -14.56 21.26 -5.76
C PHE A 553 -15.78 20.35 -5.74
N VAL A 554 -15.61 19.06 -5.45
CA VAL A 554 -16.72 18.12 -5.20
C VAL A 554 -16.53 17.53 -3.82
N ARG A 555 -17.55 17.57 -2.97
CA ARG A 555 -17.44 17.17 -1.54
C ARG A 555 -17.91 15.76 -1.23
N GLU A 556 -18.44 15.04 -2.20
CA GLU A 556 -18.73 13.62 -2.07
C GLU A 556 -17.53 12.78 -2.52
N TYR A 557 -17.54 11.49 -2.19
CA TYR A 557 -16.52 10.56 -2.69
C TYR A 557 -16.39 10.66 -4.21
N SER A 558 -15.21 11.00 -4.69
CA SER A 558 -14.95 11.25 -6.11
C SER A 558 -13.49 10.99 -6.47
N LEU A 559 -13.27 10.26 -7.56
CA LEU A 559 -11.98 9.88 -8.10
C LEU A 559 -11.96 10.07 -9.63
N ASP A 560 -10.76 10.10 -10.20
CA ASP A 560 -10.49 10.03 -11.64
C ASP A 560 -11.33 11.00 -12.48
N PRO A 561 -11.16 12.31 -12.24
CA PRO A 561 -11.92 13.32 -12.95
C PRO A 561 -11.50 13.42 -14.40
N VAL A 562 -12.46 13.66 -15.30
CA VAL A 562 -12.22 14.00 -16.70
C VAL A 562 -13.13 15.13 -17.16
N TRP A 563 -12.55 16.16 -17.79
CA TRP A 563 -13.29 17.27 -18.34
C TRP A 563 -13.84 16.98 -19.74
N SER A 564 -15.07 17.43 -20.00
CA SER A 564 -15.51 17.55 -21.39
C SER A 564 -14.65 18.57 -22.13
N PRO A 565 -14.39 18.41 -23.45
CA PRO A 565 -13.53 19.31 -24.22
C PRO A 565 -13.99 20.76 -24.21
N ASP A 566 -15.30 21.02 -24.08
CA ASP A 566 -15.89 22.35 -23.98
C ASP A 566 -15.83 22.95 -22.55
N GLY A 567 -15.34 22.19 -21.57
CA GLY A 567 -15.20 22.61 -20.18
C GLY A 567 -16.52 22.78 -19.42
N ARG A 568 -17.65 22.30 -19.95
CA ARG A 568 -18.95 22.44 -19.28
C ARG A 568 -19.21 21.37 -18.24
N LEU A 569 -18.67 20.17 -18.44
CA LEU A 569 -18.89 19.03 -17.56
C LEU A 569 -17.55 18.49 -17.06
N LEU A 570 -17.54 18.09 -15.80
CA LEU A 570 -16.54 17.20 -15.20
C LEU A 570 -17.21 15.90 -14.84
N VAL A 571 -16.74 14.81 -15.40
CA VAL A 571 -17.18 13.43 -15.07
C VAL A 571 -16.18 12.78 -14.14
N TYR A 572 -16.62 11.96 -13.19
CA TYR A 572 -15.77 11.31 -12.21
C TYR A 572 -16.37 9.96 -11.73
N SER A 573 -15.54 9.15 -11.12
CA SER A 573 -15.94 7.89 -10.51
C SER A 573 -16.43 8.10 -9.08
N GLY A 574 -17.58 7.54 -8.72
CA GLY A 574 -18.09 7.48 -7.35
C GLY A 574 -17.47 6.35 -6.53
N ALA A 575 -17.95 6.20 -5.28
CA ALA A 575 -17.50 5.14 -4.37
C ALA A 575 -17.85 3.74 -4.93
N ASP A 576 -16.99 2.77 -4.62
CA ASP A 576 -17.26 1.36 -4.90
C ASP A 576 -18.46 0.86 -4.11
N ILE A 577 -19.30 0.10 -4.79
CA ILE A 577 -20.42 -0.64 -4.20
C ILE A 577 -20.26 -2.09 -4.64
N GLY A 578 -19.73 -2.92 -3.76
CA GLY A 578 -19.31 -4.27 -4.12
C GLY A 578 -18.22 -4.26 -5.19
N THR A 579 -18.50 -4.82 -6.37
CA THR A 579 -17.55 -4.90 -7.50
C THR A 579 -17.77 -3.82 -8.55
N THR A 580 -18.60 -2.83 -8.29
CA THR A 580 -18.93 -1.77 -9.26
C THR A 580 -18.79 -0.37 -8.66
N PHE A 581 -18.75 0.63 -9.50
CA PHE A 581 -18.82 2.03 -9.11
C PHE A 581 -19.70 2.82 -10.09
N PRO A 582 -20.42 3.85 -9.60
CA PRO A 582 -21.20 4.74 -10.46
C PRO A 582 -20.30 5.79 -11.11
N VAL A 583 -20.61 6.19 -12.34
CA VAL A 583 -20.07 7.37 -13.00
C VAL A 583 -21.01 8.54 -12.76
N LYS A 584 -20.46 9.68 -12.33
CA LYS A 584 -21.18 10.89 -11.97
C LYS A 584 -20.64 12.11 -12.70
N ALA A 585 -21.38 13.20 -12.72
CA ALA A 585 -20.92 14.45 -13.32
C ALA A 585 -21.39 15.69 -12.54
N VAL A 586 -20.57 16.74 -12.66
CA VAL A 586 -20.90 18.09 -12.23
C VAL A 586 -20.62 19.09 -13.36
N THR A 587 -21.26 20.26 -13.29
CA THR A 587 -20.92 21.41 -14.13
C THR A 587 -19.57 22.04 -13.75
N ALA A 588 -19.10 23.01 -14.56
CA ALA A 588 -17.89 23.78 -14.23
C ALA A 588 -17.96 24.53 -12.88
N ASP A 589 -19.17 24.80 -12.40
CA ASP A 589 -19.47 25.47 -11.13
C ASP A 589 -19.71 24.46 -9.98
N ALA A 590 -19.47 23.17 -10.22
CA ALA A 590 -19.67 22.07 -9.28
C ALA A 590 -21.14 21.74 -8.97
N ASP A 591 -22.10 22.20 -9.79
CA ASP A 591 -23.48 21.81 -9.66
C ASP A 591 -23.69 20.38 -10.21
N PRO A 592 -24.44 19.50 -9.52
CA PRO A 592 -24.73 18.16 -10.00
C PRO A 592 -25.36 18.14 -11.39
N HIS A 593 -24.86 17.30 -12.28
CA HIS A 593 -25.38 17.08 -13.62
C HIS A 593 -25.84 15.63 -13.79
N LEU A 594 -27.06 15.43 -14.28
CA LEU A 594 -27.59 14.09 -14.50
C LEU A 594 -27.03 13.48 -15.79
N LEU A 595 -26.40 12.33 -15.65
CA LEU A 595 -26.00 11.45 -16.75
C LEU A 595 -26.99 10.30 -16.90
N PRO A 596 -27.04 9.63 -18.07
CA PRO A 596 -27.59 8.28 -18.15
C PRO A 596 -26.94 7.39 -17.08
N THR A 597 -27.71 6.48 -16.49
CA THR A 597 -27.17 5.58 -15.46
C THR A 597 -26.02 4.75 -16.03
N LEU A 598 -24.80 5.03 -15.58
CA LEU A 598 -23.59 4.32 -15.98
C LEU A 598 -22.90 3.78 -14.73
N THR A 599 -22.91 2.43 -14.60
CA THR A 599 -22.23 1.71 -13.55
C THR A 599 -21.19 0.81 -14.19
N LEU A 600 -19.95 0.90 -13.72
CA LEU A 600 -18.79 0.21 -14.29
C LEU A 600 -18.22 -0.79 -13.30
N THR A 601 -17.61 -1.85 -13.82
CA THR A 601 -16.93 -2.86 -13.02
C THR A 601 -15.64 -2.27 -12.43
N ARG A 602 -15.41 -2.53 -11.14
CA ARG A 602 -14.21 -2.11 -10.40
C ARG A 602 -12.91 -2.54 -11.11
N GLY A 603 -11.81 -1.89 -10.79
CA GLY A 603 -10.50 -2.02 -11.40
C GLY A 603 -10.15 -0.74 -12.15
N ALA A 604 -9.81 -0.84 -13.44
CA ALA A 604 -9.50 0.33 -14.26
C ALA A 604 -10.67 1.31 -14.32
N ARG A 605 -10.41 2.58 -13.97
CA ARG A 605 -11.43 3.64 -13.83
C ARG A 605 -11.30 4.75 -14.86
N HIS A 606 -10.26 4.72 -15.69
CA HIS A 606 -10.00 5.80 -16.64
C HIS A 606 -11.17 6.01 -17.59
N LEU A 607 -11.52 7.27 -17.80
CA LEU A 607 -12.58 7.76 -18.67
C LEU A 607 -11.98 8.78 -19.64
N ALA A 608 -12.46 8.85 -20.88
CA ALA A 608 -12.03 9.85 -21.83
C ALA A 608 -13.17 10.33 -22.73
N PHE A 609 -13.27 11.64 -22.95
CA PHE A 609 -14.24 12.20 -23.88
C PHE A 609 -13.74 12.11 -25.32
N LEU A 610 -14.62 11.77 -26.26
CA LEU A 610 -14.37 12.08 -27.65
C LEU A 610 -14.39 13.60 -27.88
N PRO A 611 -13.66 14.11 -28.90
CA PRO A 611 -13.53 15.55 -29.14
C PRO A 611 -14.84 16.33 -29.27
N GLY A 612 -15.93 15.65 -29.68
CA GLY A 612 -17.27 16.24 -29.77
C GLY A 612 -17.95 16.51 -28.42
N GLY A 613 -17.38 16.04 -27.28
CA GLY A 613 -17.91 16.25 -25.92
C GLY A 613 -19.23 15.54 -25.61
N ARG A 614 -19.78 14.78 -26.56
CA ARG A 614 -21.05 14.05 -26.39
C ARG A 614 -20.90 12.61 -25.95
N SER A 615 -19.74 12.03 -26.19
CA SER A 615 -19.52 10.63 -25.99
C SER A 615 -18.32 10.41 -25.06
N LEU A 616 -18.48 9.45 -24.17
CA LEU A 616 -17.48 9.05 -23.20
C LEU A 616 -16.99 7.64 -23.54
N VAL A 617 -15.69 7.44 -23.58
CA VAL A 617 -15.03 6.14 -23.71
C VAL A 617 -14.64 5.66 -22.33
N PHE A 618 -14.82 4.36 -22.06
CA PHE A 618 -14.58 3.71 -20.78
C PHE A 618 -14.25 2.24 -20.96
N LEU A 619 -13.76 1.62 -19.90
CA LEU A 619 -13.47 0.19 -19.83
C LEU A 619 -14.66 -0.58 -19.22
N ARG A 620 -15.18 -1.58 -19.92
CA ARG A 620 -16.27 -2.45 -19.48
C ARG A 620 -15.95 -3.91 -19.69
N GLY A 621 -16.32 -4.75 -18.75
CA GLY A 621 -16.10 -6.20 -18.79
C GLY A 621 -15.92 -6.78 -17.40
N GLU A 622 -15.15 -7.83 -17.33
CA GLU A 622 -14.75 -8.49 -16.09
C GLU A 622 -13.71 -7.64 -15.31
N ILE A 623 -13.44 -7.97 -14.07
CA ILE A 623 -12.46 -7.22 -13.25
C ILE A 623 -11.09 -7.22 -13.92
N GLN A 624 -10.67 -8.33 -14.51
CA GLN A 624 -9.34 -8.50 -15.11
C GLN A 624 -9.33 -8.48 -16.64
N HIS A 625 -10.49 -8.53 -17.28
CA HIS A 625 -10.59 -8.46 -18.73
C HIS A 625 -11.66 -7.46 -19.13
N LYS A 626 -11.25 -6.39 -19.75
CA LYS A 626 -12.14 -5.32 -20.19
C LYS A 626 -11.87 -4.96 -21.63
N ASP A 627 -12.96 -4.62 -22.32
CA ASP A 627 -12.94 -3.97 -23.60
C ASP A 627 -13.22 -2.47 -23.47
N LEU A 628 -12.80 -1.72 -24.47
CA LEU A 628 -13.14 -0.31 -24.62
C LEU A 628 -14.56 -0.20 -25.18
N TRP A 629 -15.36 0.64 -24.54
CA TRP A 629 -16.72 0.95 -24.90
C TRP A 629 -16.93 2.45 -25.00
N LEU A 630 -17.94 2.84 -25.74
CA LEU A 630 -18.40 4.23 -25.91
C LEU A 630 -19.86 4.33 -25.44
N VAL A 631 -20.19 5.41 -24.74
CA VAL A 631 -21.56 5.79 -24.44
C VAL A 631 -21.84 7.20 -24.98
N ASP A 632 -23.00 7.40 -25.65
CA ASP A 632 -23.52 8.72 -25.93
C ASP A 632 -24.27 9.24 -24.70
N LEU A 633 -23.78 10.35 -24.13
CA LEU A 633 -24.29 10.88 -22.87
C LEU A 633 -25.69 11.47 -22.95
N ASN A 634 -26.21 11.75 -24.15
CA ASN A 634 -27.57 12.25 -24.33
C ASN A 634 -28.61 11.11 -24.43
N THR A 635 -28.23 10.03 -25.09
CA THR A 635 -29.15 8.92 -25.40
C THR A 635 -28.95 7.72 -24.49
N GLY A 636 -27.78 7.59 -23.84
CA GLY A 636 -27.40 6.42 -23.08
C GLY A 636 -27.07 5.20 -23.96
N VAL A 637 -26.99 5.36 -25.28
CA VAL A 637 -26.68 4.25 -26.18
C VAL A 637 -25.19 3.91 -26.07
N GLU A 638 -24.91 2.64 -25.79
CA GLU A 638 -23.55 2.12 -25.67
C GLU A 638 -23.13 1.35 -26.91
N ARG A 639 -21.84 1.40 -27.23
CA ARG A 639 -21.23 0.66 -28.34
C ARG A 639 -19.83 0.16 -27.95
N GLN A 640 -19.57 -1.12 -28.23
CA GLN A 640 -18.25 -1.71 -28.04
C GLN A 640 -17.27 -1.20 -29.10
N LEU A 641 -16.06 -0.81 -28.69
CA LEU A 641 -15.00 -0.31 -29.57
C LEU A 641 -13.95 -1.36 -29.86
N THR A 642 -13.67 -2.28 -28.94
CA THR A 642 -12.68 -3.35 -29.09
C THR A 642 -13.26 -4.72 -28.79
N SER A 643 -12.65 -5.76 -29.35
CA SER A 643 -12.86 -7.16 -28.98
C SER A 643 -11.49 -7.76 -28.74
N LEU A 644 -11.02 -7.64 -27.49
CA LEU A 644 -9.67 -8.01 -27.10
C LEU A 644 -9.59 -9.50 -26.75
N PRO A 645 -8.44 -10.15 -26.99
CA PRO A 645 -8.19 -11.51 -26.52
C PRO A 645 -8.30 -11.60 -24.97
N PRO A 646 -8.69 -12.76 -24.41
CA PRO A 646 -8.89 -12.92 -22.96
C PRO A 646 -7.65 -12.66 -22.10
N ASP A 647 -6.47 -12.74 -22.68
CA ASP A 647 -5.18 -12.48 -22.04
C ASP A 647 -4.78 -10.98 -22.01
N PHE A 648 -5.69 -10.10 -22.50
CA PHE A 648 -5.50 -8.65 -22.40
C PHE A 648 -6.11 -8.12 -21.12
N ASN A 649 -5.23 -7.73 -20.17
CA ASN A 649 -5.61 -6.93 -19.02
C ASN A 649 -5.32 -5.46 -19.35
N VAL A 650 -6.36 -4.69 -19.66
CA VAL A 650 -6.27 -3.25 -19.96
C VAL A 650 -6.64 -2.48 -18.70
N GLN A 651 -5.74 -1.63 -18.23
CA GLN A 651 -5.99 -0.81 -17.04
C GLN A 651 -6.07 0.67 -17.37
N ASP A 652 -5.38 1.13 -18.43
CA ASP A 652 -5.37 2.53 -18.82
C ASP A 652 -5.31 2.69 -20.35
N PHE A 653 -5.84 3.80 -20.84
CA PHE A 653 -5.91 4.13 -22.27
C PHE A 653 -5.95 5.64 -22.48
N ASP A 654 -5.76 6.10 -23.72
CA ASP A 654 -6.03 7.47 -24.13
C ASP A 654 -6.49 7.55 -25.59
N LEU A 655 -7.13 8.65 -25.94
CA LEU A 655 -7.68 8.90 -27.26
C LEU A 655 -6.81 9.89 -28.04
N SER A 656 -6.70 9.67 -29.35
CA SER A 656 -6.07 10.67 -30.21
C SER A 656 -6.87 11.99 -30.19
N PRO A 657 -6.20 13.15 -30.34
CA PRO A 657 -6.87 14.45 -30.31
C PRO A 657 -7.97 14.62 -31.38
N ASP A 658 -7.92 13.85 -32.47
CA ASP A 658 -8.95 13.80 -33.51
C ASP A 658 -10.07 12.76 -33.21
N GLY A 659 -9.92 11.94 -32.16
CA GLY A 659 -10.89 10.92 -31.74
C GLY A 659 -10.98 9.68 -32.64
N HIS A 660 -10.01 9.47 -33.54
CA HIS A 660 -10.05 8.34 -34.50
C HIS A 660 -9.22 7.13 -34.04
N GLU A 661 -8.34 7.30 -33.07
CA GLU A 661 -7.48 6.23 -32.55
C GLU A 661 -7.56 6.17 -31.02
N VAL A 662 -7.37 4.99 -30.49
CA VAL A 662 -7.15 4.75 -29.07
C VAL A 662 -5.82 4.07 -28.86
N VAL A 663 -5.04 4.55 -27.90
CA VAL A 663 -3.84 3.87 -27.40
C VAL A 663 -4.14 3.34 -26.01
N PHE A 664 -3.84 2.10 -25.76
CA PHE A 664 -4.08 1.44 -24.48
C PHE A 664 -2.91 0.52 -24.10
N GLU A 665 -2.79 0.25 -22.83
CA GLU A 665 -1.80 -0.69 -22.33
C GLU A 665 -2.37 -2.10 -22.25
N ARG A 666 -1.53 -3.08 -22.51
CA ARG A 666 -1.72 -4.47 -22.13
C ARG A 666 -0.77 -4.76 -20.98
N VAL A 667 -1.31 -4.95 -19.80
CA VAL A 667 -0.52 -5.40 -18.66
C VAL A 667 -0.47 -6.93 -18.67
N GLN A 668 0.71 -7.47 -18.88
CA GLN A 668 0.98 -8.90 -18.70
C GLN A 668 1.74 -9.07 -17.40
N GLU A 669 1.25 -9.92 -16.55
CA GLU A 669 1.96 -10.34 -15.36
C GLU A 669 2.54 -11.74 -15.63
N ARG A 670 3.85 -11.86 -15.63
CA ARG A 670 4.46 -13.18 -15.50
C ARG A 670 4.52 -13.48 -14.01
N SER A 671 3.91 -14.55 -13.62
CA SER A 671 3.82 -14.89 -12.20
C SER A 671 4.11 -16.36 -11.98
N ASP A 672 4.79 -16.62 -10.86
CA ASP A 672 5.16 -17.94 -10.41
C ASP A 672 4.53 -18.24 -9.06
N LEU A 673 4.10 -19.47 -8.86
CA LEU A 673 3.78 -20.02 -7.56
C LEU A 673 5.08 -20.46 -6.86
N VAL A 674 5.36 -19.90 -5.70
CA VAL A 674 6.58 -20.20 -4.96
C VAL A 674 6.22 -20.74 -3.57
N LEU A 675 6.81 -21.85 -3.20
CA LEU A 675 6.75 -22.43 -1.86
C LEU A 675 7.96 -21.96 -1.05
N LEU A 676 7.72 -21.59 0.17
CA LEU A 676 8.73 -21.32 1.19
C LEU A 676 8.59 -22.36 2.29
N ASP A 677 9.55 -23.25 2.41
CA ASP A 677 9.67 -24.14 3.59
C ASP A 677 10.41 -23.39 4.69
N LEU A 678 9.73 -23.15 5.80
CA LEU A 678 10.27 -22.41 6.94
C LEU A 678 11.02 -23.36 7.88
N PRO A 679 12.10 -22.91 8.54
CA PRO A 679 12.75 -23.69 9.56
C PRO A 679 11.74 -23.98 10.69
N ARG A 680 11.70 -25.21 11.18
CA ARG A 680 10.86 -25.55 12.33
C ARG A 680 11.39 -24.82 13.55
N PRO A 681 10.52 -24.21 14.37
CA PRO A 681 10.93 -23.49 15.58
C PRO A 681 11.61 -24.37 16.61
#